data_b94efa8cee7936df758786765cf21d79
#
_entry.id   b94efa8cee7936df758786765cf21d79
#
_cell.length_a   1.000
_cell.length_b   1.000
_cell.length_c   1.000
_cell.angle_alpha   90.00
_cell.angle_beta   90.00
_cell.angle_gamma   90.00
#
_symmetry.space_group_name_H-M   'P 1'
#
loop_
_entity.id
_entity.type
_entity.pdbx_description
1 polymer ?
#
loop_
_entity_poly.entity_id
_entity_poly.type
_entity_poly.pdbx_seq_one_letter_code
_entity_poly.pdbx_strand_id
1 'polypeptide(L)'
;MLTSFAVILLGYYSVPPSLLPDSRIVRLEWENLDVVILHFRQYGYFENYIRKIVVEGVSYKIYNSTHLVSDRGDYLKYLATGKVSVAERLLYGVTFIIYGREEPLDGHIIFWGKILLEHDSPPKTVTVSLERAVLFFPSVHLPFEVNVEYIQNLSLGEHPHIFYSKEEVPALRSMICNEKSNPMNVSFPKIFSYLKEMADSFLTESYFSVYSGAMYIYLPPNQPRRHPDNFPYWTGISRELQARLETLSLIYLITGEKRYAERAKSFMLYISTWNQWTDPDYKCAGPRTCLDIGHISMGMAIAYDWIYDSLDAAEKFIIREALISKGIIPAYTEALEENSWLQNPMIWPNGYAIVISGLGMASLTLLGEDPRAETWLNTAINYIVRWMDKMGADGGYTEGHTYASYATDFTSRFLYALLKYRGVNLFNHPYMKNIPYFVIYSAAPDGKSIVNFEDSSLDAIYSWKETMAMAASLNNNRYAQWFLNLTGVYNRIIRSHTYNGIYHFIGFNPNIEPLNPEGSLPTSRLFASIGWAIFRTGWKSTDVLFAFKCGPWGSHHHLDAADFILNYQGVWFAAAPGYRLSTSTEAHNTLLIDGKGQVSGDCQLTGFFNSSFIDYVCGDASRAYPIEGLSFVRQVIFIKPNLFLIFDEVKASKSISISWIMHSETGSSIDISGSKCTIKRNERTMIVNVASPQRFSSSRGSTEDLPYIRFNIEPSNNIIFLASLNPTSKKEEESSISSLFYGDYTQIDFTSLEGSGLAVISKKIGYMLTLQNISSDASIFGLIRGKKNEIKYFILNGSLLLGEGTSTVIRFSKRGFGAVKISVSEVSCEIHLNETNDVSIYSPRKPLSVYEVGGAEIPYKYDDAQKTVTVTLKPGYHVITIKL
;
A
#
# COMPACT_ATOMS: atom_id res chain seq x y z
N MET A 1 42.97 -28.55 -13.94
CA MET A 1 42.98 -27.66 -12.77
C MET A 1 41.55 -27.37 -12.32
N LEU A 2 40.80 -28.39 -11.92
CA LEU A 2 39.43 -28.30 -11.44
C LEU A 2 39.24 -29.10 -10.13
N THR A 3 40.35 -29.37 -9.42
CA THR A 3 40.36 -30.25 -8.27
C THR A 3 40.52 -29.56 -6.92
N SER A 4 40.16 -28.29 -6.84
CA SER A 4 40.34 -27.54 -5.60
C SER A 4 39.09 -26.74 -5.17
N PHE A 5 37.91 -27.16 -5.56
CA PHE A 5 36.69 -26.66 -4.92
C PHE A 5 36.30 -27.70 -3.88
N ALA A 6 36.40 -27.33 -2.62
CA ALA A 6 35.90 -28.13 -1.53
C ALA A 6 34.42 -28.40 -1.77
N VAL A 7 34.11 -29.62 -2.11
CA VAL A 7 32.76 -30.14 -2.12
C VAL A 7 32.38 -30.28 -0.65
N ILE A 8 31.66 -29.33 -0.12
CA ILE A 8 30.94 -29.53 1.13
C ILE A 8 29.79 -30.47 0.76
N LEU A 9 30.07 -31.76 0.89
CA LEU A 9 29.05 -32.78 0.97
C LEU A 9 28.28 -32.55 2.26
N LEU A 10 27.29 -31.68 2.20
CA LEU A 10 26.19 -31.73 3.13
C LEU A 10 25.42 -32.97 2.76
N GLY A 11 25.80 -34.10 3.39
CA GLY A 11 25.08 -35.33 3.31
C GLY A 11 23.71 -35.19 3.94
N TYR A 12 22.79 -34.62 3.20
CA TYR A 12 21.42 -34.61 3.59
C TYR A 12 20.71 -35.86 3.15
N TYR A 13 20.12 -36.52 4.10
CA TYR A 13 19.26 -37.66 3.93
C TYR A 13 18.29 -37.42 2.79
N SER A 14 18.18 -38.40 1.91
CA SER A 14 17.16 -38.40 0.87
C SER A 14 15.78 -38.55 1.52
N VAL A 15 15.19 -37.43 1.95
CA VAL A 15 13.79 -37.42 2.37
C VAL A 15 12.96 -37.64 1.12
N PRO A 16 12.02 -38.58 1.08
CA PRO A 16 11.16 -38.77 -0.06
C PRO A 16 10.38 -37.48 -0.36
N PRO A 17 10.22 -37.08 -1.63
CA PRO A 17 9.50 -35.88 -2.02
C PRO A 17 8.09 -35.78 -1.43
N SER A 18 7.41 -36.88 -1.16
CA SER A 18 6.10 -36.97 -0.57
C SER A 18 6.02 -36.55 0.91
N LEU A 19 7.14 -36.34 1.57
CA LEU A 19 7.20 -35.96 2.99
C LEU A 19 7.56 -34.49 3.20
N LEU A 20 7.83 -33.74 2.13
CA LEU A 20 8.17 -32.33 2.21
C LEU A 20 6.94 -31.47 1.87
N PRO A 21 6.52 -30.56 2.76
CA PRO A 21 5.26 -29.81 2.59
C PRO A 21 5.20 -28.90 1.36
N ASP A 22 6.33 -28.60 0.73
CA ASP A 22 6.41 -27.71 -0.45
C ASP A 22 7.28 -28.29 -1.58
N SER A 23 7.23 -29.62 -1.80
CA SER A 23 7.95 -30.22 -2.92
C SER A 23 7.25 -29.93 -4.25
N ARG A 24 7.98 -29.41 -5.21
CA ARG A 24 7.49 -29.17 -6.58
C ARG A 24 8.30 -29.99 -7.57
N ILE A 25 7.61 -30.67 -8.49
CA ILE A 25 8.23 -31.39 -9.60
C ILE A 25 8.27 -30.44 -10.79
N VAL A 26 9.46 -30.24 -11.29
CA VAL A 26 9.70 -29.36 -12.41
C VAL A 26 10.25 -30.19 -13.55
N ARG A 27 9.66 -30.02 -14.73
CA ARG A 27 10.08 -30.71 -15.95
C ARG A 27 10.62 -29.68 -16.95
N LEU A 28 11.85 -29.88 -17.36
CA LEU A 28 12.50 -29.16 -18.45
C LEU A 28 12.33 -29.96 -19.73
N GLU A 29 11.65 -29.35 -20.71
CA GLU A 29 11.59 -29.88 -22.05
C GLU A 29 12.46 -29.05 -22.99
N TRP A 30 13.29 -29.71 -23.74
CA TRP A 30 14.22 -29.10 -24.67
C TRP A 30 14.37 -29.94 -25.92
N GLU A 31 14.79 -29.38 -27.03
CA GLU A 31 15.09 -30.18 -28.20
C GLU A 31 16.03 -31.33 -27.85
N ASN A 32 15.48 -32.55 -27.83
CA ASN A 32 16.16 -33.81 -27.47
C ASN A 32 16.72 -33.92 -26.05
N LEU A 33 16.33 -33.01 -25.14
CA LEU A 33 16.73 -33.06 -23.74
C LEU A 33 15.52 -32.89 -22.83
N ASP A 34 15.29 -33.83 -21.92
CA ASP A 34 14.25 -33.79 -20.92
C ASP A 34 14.91 -33.91 -19.52
N VAL A 35 14.83 -32.84 -18.71
CA VAL A 35 15.43 -32.78 -17.38
C VAL A 35 14.35 -32.63 -16.34
N VAL A 36 14.22 -33.60 -15.44
CA VAL A 36 13.29 -33.50 -14.31
C VAL A 36 14.05 -33.03 -13.09
N ILE A 37 13.67 -31.85 -12.61
CA ILE A 37 14.22 -31.24 -11.40
C ILE A 37 13.16 -31.27 -10.31
N LEU A 38 13.54 -31.74 -9.13
CA LEU A 38 12.71 -31.69 -7.94
C LEU A 38 13.16 -30.53 -7.07
N HIS A 39 12.27 -29.60 -6.82
CA HIS A 39 12.50 -28.51 -5.89
C HIS A 39 12.02 -28.91 -4.51
N PHE A 40 12.85 -28.68 -3.52
CA PHE A 40 12.50 -28.85 -2.12
C PHE A 40 12.74 -27.54 -1.41
N ARG A 41 11.75 -27.11 -0.61
CA ARG A 41 11.93 -26.06 0.34
C ARG A 41 12.20 -26.67 1.70
N GLN A 42 13.45 -26.70 2.10
CA GLN A 42 13.84 -27.12 3.43
C GLN A 42 14.62 -25.98 4.08
N TYR A 43 14.20 -25.57 5.27
CA TYR A 43 14.85 -24.50 6.05
C TYR A 43 15.04 -23.15 5.33
N GLY A 44 14.15 -22.77 4.44
CA GLY A 44 14.22 -21.51 3.70
C GLY A 44 15.14 -21.52 2.49
N TYR A 45 15.84 -22.62 2.23
CA TYR A 45 16.66 -22.81 1.04
C TYR A 45 15.91 -23.63 0.00
N PHE A 46 16.07 -23.28 -1.27
CA PHE A 46 15.62 -24.12 -2.37
C PHE A 46 16.72 -25.15 -2.68
N GLU A 47 16.46 -26.40 -2.37
CA GLU A 47 17.32 -27.50 -2.77
C GLU A 47 16.74 -28.16 -4.03
N ASN A 48 17.55 -28.23 -5.08
CA ASN A 48 17.14 -28.80 -6.36
C ASN A 48 17.90 -30.11 -6.62
N TYR A 49 17.16 -31.17 -6.90
CA TYR A 49 17.69 -32.45 -7.21
C TYR A 49 17.37 -32.85 -8.64
N ILE A 50 18.39 -33.08 -9.45
CA ILE A 50 18.22 -33.63 -10.79
C ILE A 50 18.02 -35.14 -10.70
N ARG A 51 16.89 -35.64 -11.13
CA ARG A 51 16.52 -37.07 -11.02
C ARG A 51 16.62 -37.81 -12.33
N LYS A 52 16.38 -37.16 -13.43
CA LYS A 52 16.35 -37.80 -14.75
C LYS A 52 16.75 -36.79 -15.82
N ILE A 53 17.56 -37.26 -16.75
CA ILE A 53 17.88 -36.51 -17.96
C ILE A 53 17.59 -37.39 -19.16
N VAL A 54 17.02 -36.86 -20.20
CA VAL A 54 16.83 -37.51 -21.48
C VAL A 54 17.59 -36.69 -22.53
N VAL A 55 18.53 -37.32 -23.18
CA VAL A 55 19.30 -36.74 -24.28
C VAL A 55 19.09 -37.61 -25.51
N GLU A 56 18.66 -37.00 -26.60
CA GLU A 56 18.41 -37.72 -27.86
C GLU A 56 17.51 -38.98 -27.69
N GLY A 57 16.47 -38.86 -26.85
CA GLY A 57 15.53 -39.93 -26.57
C GLY A 57 16.04 -41.02 -25.59
N VAL A 58 17.27 -40.92 -25.11
CA VAL A 58 17.83 -41.85 -24.16
C VAL A 58 17.70 -41.30 -22.75
N SER A 59 17.04 -42.05 -21.86
CA SER A 59 16.82 -41.66 -20.47
C SER A 59 18.02 -41.99 -19.60
N TYR A 60 18.51 -41.03 -18.86
CA TYR A 60 19.58 -41.17 -17.86
C TYR A 60 19.00 -41.00 -16.46
N LYS A 61 19.16 -41.95 -15.58
CA LYS A 61 18.82 -41.85 -14.14
C LYS A 61 20.02 -41.38 -13.37
N ILE A 62 19.86 -40.31 -12.60
CA ILE A 62 20.89 -39.81 -11.71
C ILE A 62 20.66 -40.42 -10.31
N TYR A 63 21.61 -41.20 -9.85
CA TYR A 63 21.50 -41.88 -8.55
C TYR A 63 22.06 -41.06 -7.39
N ASN A 64 23.07 -40.23 -7.64
CA ASN A 64 23.62 -39.28 -6.67
C ASN A 64 23.75 -37.92 -7.32
N SER A 65 22.95 -36.98 -6.88
CA SER A 65 23.10 -35.59 -7.23
C SER A 65 23.60 -34.80 -6.02
N THR A 66 24.68 -34.06 -6.20
CA THR A 66 25.15 -33.09 -5.24
C THR A 66 24.93 -31.70 -5.83
N HIS A 67 24.38 -30.82 -5.07
CA HIS A 67 24.34 -29.39 -5.43
C HIS A 67 25.50 -28.70 -4.74
N LEU A 68 26.16 -27.82 -5.46
CA LEU A 68 27.12 -26.87 -4.91
C LEU A 68 26.42 -25.52 -4.73
N VAL A 69 26.25 -25.13 -3.48
CA VAL A 69 26.14 -23.72 -3.15
C VAL A 69 27.56 -23.18 -3.17
N SER A 70 27.82 -22.08 -3.92
CA SER A 70 29.15 -21.48 -3.91
C SER A 70 29.51 -21.09 -2.47
N ASP A 71 30.78 -21.20 -2.11
CA ASP A 71 31.31 -20.85 -0.78
C ASP A 71 30.97 -19.44 -0.31
N ARG A 72 30.42 -18.62 -1.20
CA ARG A 72 30.04 -17.23 -0.95
C ARG A 72 28.54 -17.00 -0.90
N GLY A 73 27.70 -18.02 -1.00
CA GLY A 73 26.24 -17.91 -0.99
C GLY A 73 25.62 -17.14 -2.15
N ASP A 74 26.37 -16.92 -3.22
CA ASP A 74 26.09 -15.88 -4.18
C ASP A 74 25.16 -16.29 -5.32
N TYR A 75 25.10 -17.57 -5.63
CA TYR A 75 24.15 -18.14 -6.58
C TYR A 75 24.05 -19.65 -6.42
N LEU A 76 22.93 -20.18 -6.79
CA LEU A 76 22.75 -21.62 -6.83
C LEU A 76 23.43 -22.17 -8.08
N LYS A 77 24.63 -22.70 -7.90
CA LYS A 77 25.33 -23.46 -8.95
C LYS A 77 25.07 -24.94 -8.70
N TYR A 78 24.31 -25.53 -9.58
CA TYR A 78 24.08 -26.95 -9.50
C TYR A 78 25.21 -27.69 -10.20
N LEU A 79 26.02 -28.35 -9.42
CA LEU A 79 26.95 -29.36 -9.91
C LEU A 79 26.40 -30.72 -9.48
N ALA A 80 25.81 -31.47 -10.41
CA ALA A 80 25.48 -32.85 -10.17
C ALA A 80 26.61 -33.71 -10.74
N THR A 81 27.34 -34.37 -9.83
CA THR A 81 28.27 -35.42 -10.21
C THR A 81 27.69 -36.72 -9.75
N GLY A 82 27.49 -37.68 -10.62
CA GLY A 82 26.91 -38.95 -10.22
C GLY A 82 27.07 -40.04 -11.26
N LYS A 83 26.80 -41.28 -10.86
CA LYS A 83 26.66 -42.39 -11.75
C LYS A 83 25.32 -42.27 -12.48
N VAL A 84 25.36 -42.19 -13.80
CA VAL A 84 24.18 -42.13 -14.65
C VAL A 84 23.99 -43.52 -15.28
N SER A 85 22.82 -44.10 -15.18
CA SER A 85 22.46 -45.33 -15.84
C SER A 85 21.71 -45.02 -17.13
N VAL A 86 22.25 -45.46 -18.25
CA VAL A 86 21.62 -45.39 -19.56
C VAL A 86 21.26 -46.80 -19.96
N ALA A 87 19.99 -47.13 -20.06
CA ALA A 87 19.53 -48.44 -20.58
C ALA A 87 20.40 -49.59 -20.07
N GLU A 88 20.59 -49.71 -18.76
CA GLU A 88 21.45 -50.69 -18.07
C GLU A 88 22.96 -50.46 -18.13
N ARG A 89 23.47 -49.45 -18.78
CA ARG A 89 24.90 -49.10 -18.73
C ARG A 89 25.17 -48.00 -17.72
N LEU A 90 26.19 -48.19 -16.90
CA LEU A 90 26.71 -47.22 -15.95
C LEU A 90 27.60 -46.23 -16.70
N LEU A 91 27.21 -44.95 -16.72
CA LEU A 91 28.07 -43.85 -17.14
C LEU A 91 28.66 -43.14 -15.93
N TYR A 92 29.96 -42.88 -15.96
CA TYR A 92 30.67 -42.14 -14.93
C TYR A 92 30.80 -40.67 -15.34
N GLY A 93 30.56 -39.81 -14.36
CA GLY A 93 30.86 -38.39 -14.50
C GLY A 93 29.86 -37.60 -15.32
N VAL A 94 28.72 -37.26 -14.75
CA VAL A 94 27.84 -36.23 -15.33
C VAL A 94 28.02 -34.97 -14.51
N THR A 95 28.51 -33.91 -15.14
CA THR A 95 28.64 -32.60 -14.52
C THR A 95 27.62 -31.64 -15.15
N PHE A 96 26.71 -31.15 -14.33
CA PHE A 96 25.74 -30.15 -14.73
C PHE A 96 26.16 -28.82 -14.15
N ILE A 97 26.25 -27.82 -14.99
CA ILE A 97 26.35 -26.42 -14.57
C ILE A 97 25.08 -25.74 -15.07
N ILE A 98 24.08 -25.65 -14.20
CA ILE A 98 22.80 -25.05 -14.53
C ILE A 98 22.65 -23.78 -13.72
N TYR A 99 22.36 -22.69 -14.39
CA TYR A 99 21.95 -21.44 -13.78
C TYR A 99 20.43 -21.36 -13.90
N GLY A 100 19.76 -21.11 -12.79
CA GLY A 100 18.31 -21.02 -12.74
C GLY A 100 17.86 -19.63 -12.33
N ARG A 101 16.82 -19.17 -12.97
CA ARG A 101 16.11 -17.95 -12.64
C ARG A 101 14.65 -18.29 -12.41
N GLU A 102 14.13 -17.94 -11.24
CA GLU A 102 12.71 -18.03 -10.97
C GLU A 102 12.01 -16.78 -11.51
N GLU A 103 11.07 -16.96 -12.42
CA GLU A 103 10.19 -15.88 -12.87
C GLU A 103 9.03 -15.74 -11.88
N PRO A 104 9.01 -14.66 -11.05
CA PRO A 104 8.06 -14.56 -9.96
C PRO A 104 6.62 -14.32 -10.41
N LEU A 105 6.42 -13.92 -11.65
CA LEU A 105 5.16 -13.38 -12.14
C LEU A 105 4.21 -14.43 -12.72
N ASP A 106 4.70 -15.58 -13.11
CA ASP A 106 3.90 -16.66 -13.72
C ASP A 106 4.24 -18.04 -13.17
N GLY A 107 5.13 -18.11 -12.20
CA GLY A 107 5.58 -19.37 -11.62
C GLY A 107 6.51 -20.17 -12.53
N HIS A 108 7.13 -19.54 -13.51
CA HIS A 108 8.12 -20.16 -14.38
C HIS A 108 9.53 -20.03 -13.81
N ILE A 109 10.34 -21.05 -13.97
CA ILE A 109 11.79 -20.98 -13.75
C ILE A 109 12.48 -21.10 -15.10
N ILE A 110 13.36 -20.14 -15.40
CA ILE A 110 14.19 -20.19 -16.59
C ILE A 110 15.57 -20.67 -16.19
N PHE A 111 16.05 -21.69 -16.88
CA PHE A 111 17.39 -22.21 -16.69
C PHE A 111 18.24 -21.95 -17.93
N TRP A 112 19.51 -21.62 -17.69
CA TRP A 112 20.53 -21.60 -18.74
C TRP A 112 21.83 -22.21 -18.20
N GLY A 113 22.68 -22.65 -19.05
CA GLY A 113 23.96 -23.24 -18.64
C GLY A 113 24.49 -24.27 -19.61
N LYS A 114 25.34 -25.13 -19.13
CA LYS A 114 25.94 -26.20 -19.89
C LYS A 114 25.80 -27.53 -19.14
N ILE A 115 25.47 -28.58 -19.87
CA ILE A 115 25.49 -29.92 -19.36
C ILE A 115 26.68 -30.61 -19.99
N LEU A 116 27.61 -31.10 -19.14
CA LEU A 116 28.76 -31.85 -19.55
C LEU A 116 28.52 -33.31 -19.21
N LEU A 117 28.45 -34.17 -20.23
CA LEU A 117 28.32 -35.62 -20.08
C LEU A 117 29.67 -36.27 -20.41
N GLU A 118 30.28 -36.94 -19.46
CA GLU A 118 31.49 -37.72 -19.63
C GLU A 118 31.14 -39.18 -19.77
N HIS A 119 31.59 -39.82 -20.85
CA HIS A 119 31.40 -41.25 -21.15
C HIS A 119 32.64 -42.07 -20.87
N ASP A 120 32.45 -43.34 -20.49
CA ASP A 120 33.48 -44.21 -20.00
C ASP A 120 34.47 -44.77 -21.06
N SER A 121 34.16 -44.73 -22.34
CA SER A 121 35.14 -45.27 -23.31
C SER A 121 34.70 -45.15 -24.75
N PRO A 122 35.41 -44.42 -25.56
CA PRO A 122 36.32 -43.33 -25.18
C PRO A 122 35.54 -42.19 -24.55
N PRO A 123 36.14 -41.44 -23.63
CA PRO A 123 35.46 -40.35 -22.98
C PRO A 123 34.97 -39.33 -24.01
N LYS A 124 33.65 -39.20 -24.15
CA LYS A 124 33.03 -38.26 -25.05
C LYS A 124 32.31 -37.20 -24.20
N THR A 125 32.90 -36.03 -24.20
CA THR A 125 32.24 -34.87 -23.58
C THR A 125 31.22 -34.30 -24.57
N VAL A 126 29.94 -34.42 -24.24
CA VAL A 126 28.86 -33.77 -24.96
C VAL A 126 28.53 -32.51 -24.25
N THR A 127 28.81 -31.35 -24.87
CA THR A 127 28.39 -30.05 -24.35
C THR A 127 27.05 -29.70 -24.98
N VAL A 128 26.02 -29.68 -24.15
CA VAL A 128 24.69 -29.15 -24.56
C VAL A 128 24.58 -27.75 -24.02
N SER A 129 24.50 -26.76 -24.90
CA SER A 129 24.28 -25.38 -24.52
C SER A 129 22.79 -25.13 -24.32
N LEU A 130 22.43 -24.75 -23.12
CA LEU A 130 21.09 -24.34 -22.76
C LEU A 130 20.90 -22.89 -23.20
N GLU A 131 20.10 -22.64 -24.21
CA GLU A 131 19.73 -21.26 -24.58
C GLU A 131 18.49 -20.80 -23.82
N ARG A 132 17.55 -21.70 -23.57
CA ARG A 132 16.33 -21.40 -22.79
C ARG A 132 15.57 -22.67 -22.38
N ALA A 133 15.08 -22.71 -21.15
CA ALA A 133 14.10 -23.71 -20.71
C ALA A 133 13.09 -23.07 -19.78
N VAL A 134 11.81 -23.29 -20.00
CA VAL A 134 10.70 -22.74 -19.22
C VAL A 134 10.08 -23.83 -18.37
N LEU A 135 9.95 -23.57 -17.09
CA LEU A 135 9.42 -24.46 -16.09
C LEU A 135 8.05 -23.99 -15.60
N PHE A 136 7.05 -24.86 -15.68
CA PHE A 136 5.70 -24.57 -15.20
C PHE A 136 5.50 -24.99 -13.75
N PHE A 137 5.05 -24.05 -12.90
CA PHE A 137 4.51 -24.35 -11.58
C PHE A 137 2.97 -24.38 -11.66
N PRO A 138 2.33 -25.49 -11.31
CA PRO A 138 0.88 -25.61 -11.51
C PRO A 138 -0.01 -24.80 -10.55
N SER A 139 0.55 -23.96 -9.67
CA SER A 139 -0.22 -23.45 -8.53
C SER A 139 -0.10 -21.96 -8.18
N VAL A 140 0.47 -21.11 -9.05
CA VAL A 140 0.46 -19.67 -8.81
C VAL A 140 -0.24 -18.97 -9.98
N HIS A 141 -1.53 -18.70 -9.82
CA HIS A 141 -2.23 -17.76 -10.69
C HIS A 141 -1.87 -16.35 -10.25
N LEU A 142 -1.06 -15.67 -11.04
CA LEU A 142 -0.89 -14.22 -10.92
C LEU A 142 -1.99 -13.50 -11.71
N PRO A 143 -2.58 -12.44 -11.15
CA PRO A 143 -3.73 -11.77 -11.76
C PRO A 143 -3.39 -10.81 -12.91
N PHE A 144 -2.20 -10.90 -13.53
CA PHE A 144 -1.78 -10.00 -14.60
C PHE A 144 -0.83 -10.68 -15.59
N GLU A 145 -0.90 -10.28 -16.85
CA GLU A 145 -0.05 -10.78 -17.91
C GLU A 145 1.31 -10.08 -17.92
N VAL A 146 2.38 -10.86 -18.06
CA VAL A 146 3.74 -10.37 -18.27
C VAL A 146 4.12 -10.66 -19.73
N ASN A 147 4.54 -9.64 -20.46
CA ASN A 147 4.99 -9.82 -21.84
C ASN A 147 6.45 -10.34 -21.85
N VAL A 148 6.60 -11.62 -22.11
CA VAL A 148 7.88 -12.34 -22.09
C VAL A 148 8.73 -12.10 -23.35
N GLU A 149 8.12 -11.69 -24.46
CA GLU A 149 8.81 -11.50 -25.76
C GLU A 149 9.84 -10.36 -25.72
N TYR A 150 9.68 -9.38 -24.84
CA TYR A 150 10.60 -8.24 -24.74
C TYR A 150 11.98 -8.60 -24.19
N ILE A 151 12.09 -9.70 -23.46
CA ILE A 151 13.32 -10.12 -22.78
C ILE A 151 14.38 -10.65 -23.76
N GLN A 152 13.99 -11.01 -24.98
CA GLN A 152 14.85 -11.74 -25.91
C GLN A 152 15.85 -10.88 -26.69
N ASN A 153 15.68 -9.56 -26.73
CA ASN A 153 16.42 -8.68 -27.66
C ASN A 153 17.33 -7.63 -27.02
N LEU A 154 17.57 -7.72 -25.69
CA LEU A 154 18.45 -6.76 -25.03
C LEU A 154 19.89 -7.25 -25.03
N SER A 155 20.81 -6.45 -25.59
CA SER A 155 22.25 -6.64 -25.39
C SER A 155 22.56 -6.29 -23.92
N LEU A 156 22.79 -7.29 -23.11
CA LEU A 156 23.14 -7.14 -21.71
C LEU A 156 24.60 -6.67 -21.58
N GLY A 157 24.85 -5.68 -20.73
CA GLY A 157 26.18 -5.21 -20.38
C GLY A 157 26.61 -3.86 -20.99
N GLU A 158 25.72 -3.16 -21.69
CA GLU A 158 25.98 -1.77 -22.12
C GLU A 158 25.41 -0.78 -21.10
N HIS A 159 26.22 0.20 -20.69
CA HIS A 159 25.83 1.30 -19.81
C HIS A 159 25.72 2.62 -20.58
N PRO A 160 24.81 3.52 -20.22
CA PRO A 160 23.79 3.34 -19.19
C PRO A 160 22.60 2.47 -19.65
N HIS A 161 21.92 1.86 -18.70
CA HIS A 161 20.66 1.14 -18.96
C HIS A 161 19.60 1.34 -17.84
N ILE A 162 19.98 1.94 -16.73
CA ILE A 162 19.05 2.29 -15.66
C ILE A 162 18.28 3.55 -16.06
N PHE A 163 16.96 3.44 -16.20
CA PHE A 163 16.01 4.46 -16.68
C PHE A 163 16.21 4.90 -18.14
N TYR A 164 17.43 5.02 -18.60
CA TYR A 164 17.79 5.48 -19.95
C TYR A 164 18.85 4.57 -20.55
N SER A 165 18.59 4.05 -21.75
CA SER A 165 19.61 3.36 -22.53
C SER A 165 20.57 4.36 -23.18
N LYS A 166 21.70 3.87 -23.66
CA LYS A 166 22.69 4.68 -24.38
C LYS A 166 22.08 5.42 -25.58
N GLU A 167 21.16 4.75 -26.30
CA GLU A 167 20.44 5.28 -27.42
C GLU A 167 19.44 6.37 -27.04
N GLU A 168 18.90 6.31 -25.81
CA GLU A 168 17.93 7.29 -25.28
C GLU A 168 18.61 8.56 -24.76
N VAL A 169 19.91 8.54 -24.45
CA VAL A 169 20.64 9.72 -23.90
C VAL A 169 20.54 10.97 -24.81
N PRO A 170 20.64 10.89 -26.15
CA PRO A 170 20.43 12.07 -27.01
C PRO A 170 19.01 12.65 -26.88
N ALA A 171 17.99 11.79 -26.78
CA ALA A 171 16.60 12.23 -26.54
C ALA A 171 16.45 12.88 -25.18
N LEU A 172 17.00 12.28 -24.11
CA LEU A 172 17.07 12.85 -22.77
C LEU A 172 17.66 14.26 -22.77
N ARG A 173 18.77 14.46 -23.46
CA ARG A 173 19.42 15.77 -23.62
C ARG A 173 18.54 16.78 -24.34
N SER A 174 17.71 16.35 -25.28
CA SER A 174 16.79 17.25 -25.99
C SER A 174 15.56 17.63 -25.12
N MET A 175 15.19 16.78 -24.14
CA MET A 175 14.04 17.05 -23.26
C MET A 175 14.21 18.35 -22.46
N ILE A 176 15.42 18.71 -22.07
CA ILE A 176 15.67 19.94 -21.31
C ILE A 176 15.40 21.22 -22.12
N CYS A 177 15.22 21.11 -23.42
CA CYS A 177 14.80 22.21 -24.29
C CYS A 177 13.30 22.23 -24.59
N ASN A 178 12.56 21.24 -24.04
CA ASN A 178 11.13 21.15 -24.27
C ASN A 178 10.36 22.07 -23.31
N GLU A 179 9.96 23.23 -23.81
CA GLU A 179 9.21 24.27 -23.07
C GLU A 179 7.76 23.89 -22.76
N LYS A 180 7.27 22.75 -23.22
CA LYS A 180 5.91 22.32 -22.93
C LYS A 180 5.72 22.17 -21.42
N SER A 181 4.78 22.93 -20.91
CA SER A 181 4.41 22.94 -19.50
C SER A 181 3.15 22.12 -19.25
N ASN A 182 3.10 21.47 -18.08
CA ASN A 182 1.87 20.90 -17.56
C ASN A 182 0.90 22.00 -17.05
N PRO A 183 -0.34 21.66 -16.63
CA PRO A 183 -1.29 22.63 -16.11
C PRO A 183 -0.82 23.46 -14.90
N MET A 184 0.25 23.03 -14.21
CA MET A 184 0.87 23.76 -13.10
C MET A 184 2.00 24.70 -13.53
N ASN A 185 2.17 24.93 -14.82
CA ASN A 185 3.27 25.71 -15.37
C ASN A 185 4.66 25.16 -14.99
N VAL A 186 4.81 23.84 -15.03
CA VAL A 186 6.07 23.12 -14.85
C VAL A 186 6.48 22.51 -16.18
N SER A 187 7.76 22.67 -16.56
CA SER A 187 8.36 22.13 -17.77
C SER A 187 9.67 21.42 -17.46
N PHE A 188 10.17 20.61 -18.40
CA PHE A 188 11.49 19.97 -18.25
C PHE A 188 12.62 20.95 -17.99
N PRO A 189 12.76 22.10 -18.70
CA PRO A 189 13.78 23.10 -18.40
C PRO A 189 13.72 23.62 -16.96
N LYS A 190 12.52 23.83 -16.44
CA LYS A 190 12.34 24.32 -15.07
C LYS A 190 12.81 23.30 -14.03
N ILE A 191 12.45 22.03 -14.20
CA ILE A 191 12.93 20.95 -13.31
C ILE A 191 14.44 20.80 -13.43
N PHE A 192 14.96 20.78 -14.65
CA PHE A 192 16.40 20.66 -14.92
C PHE A 192 17.21 21.81 -14.30
N SER A 193 16.76 23.06 -14.45
CA SER A 193 17.42 24.21 -13.85
C SER A 193 17.61 24.05 -12.34
N TYR A 194 16.57 23.60 -11.67
CA TYR A 194 16.62 23.30 -10.23
C TYR A 194 17.61 22.17 -9.89
N LEU A 195 17.56 21.05 -10.64
CA LEU A 195 18.48 19.92 -10.42
C LEU A 195 19.94 20.33 -10.69
N LYS A 196 20.16 21.16 -11.68
CA LYS A 196 21.50 21.67 -12.00
C LYS A 196 22.03 22.60 -10.91
N GLU A 197 21.20 23.52 -10.39
CA GLU A 197 21.56 24.37 -9.28
C GLU A 197 21.96 23.54 -8.03
N MET A 198 21.21 22.49 -7.75
CA MET A 198 21.53 21.55 -6.66
C MET A 198 22.84 20.82 -6.91
N ALA A 199 23.07 20.30 -8.13
CA ALA A 199 24.33 19.66 -8.50
C ALA A 199 25.52 20.61 -8.42
N ASP A 200 25.36 21.86 -8.85
CA ASP A 200 26.40 22.89 -8.74
C ASP A 200 26.77 23.18 -7.26
N SER A 201 25.79 23.16 -6.34
CA SER A 201 26.07 23.30 -4.91
C SER A 201 26.87 22.11 -4.36
N PHE A 202 26.59 20.89 -4.84
CA PHE A 202 27.32 19.69 -4.42
C PHE A 202 28.77 19.64 -4.91
N LEU A 203 29.12 20.37 -5.96
CA LEU A 203 30.51 20.46 -6.43
C LEU A 203 31.44 21.16 -5.43
N THR A 204 30.92 22.16 -4.73
CA THR A 204 31.71 23.05 -3.89
C THR A 204 31.53 22.83 -2.38
N GLU A 205 30.56 22.00 -1.99
CA GLU A 205 30.35 21.73 -0.56
C GLU A 205 31.54 20.98 0.04
N SER A 206 31.91 21.36 1.27
CA SER A 206 32.92 20.71 2.08
C SER A 206 32.34 19.84 3.18
N TYR A 207 31.06 19.95 3.43
CA TYR A 207 30.28 19.14 4.38
C TYR A 207 28.79 19.24 4.05
N PHE A 208 28.01 18.28 4.56
CA PHE A 208 26.55 18.38 4.62
C PHE A 208 26.05 18.09 6.03
N SER A 209 24.86 18.55 6.34
CA SER A 209 24.23 18.31 7.62
C SER A 209 23.14 17.23 7.51
N VAL A 210 22.98 16.46 8.58
CA VAL A 210 21.86 15.54 8.77
C VAL A 210 21.05 15.95 9.99
N TYR A 211 19.77 15.59 10.03
CA TYR A 211 18.85 15.93 11.13
C TYR A 211 18.76 17.43 11.44
N SER A 212 18.41 18.21 10.42
CA SER A 212 18.20 19.66 10.57
C SER A 212 19.39 20.41 11.20
N GLY A 213 20.61 19.98 10.89
CA GLY A 213 21.83 20.59 11.38
C GLY A 213 22.37 20.02 12.69
N ALA A 214 21.75 18.97 13.24
CA ALA A 214 22.27 18.31 14.44
C ALA A 214 23.66 17.70 14.25
N MET A 215 24.01 17.32 13.01
CA MET A 215 25.32 16.76 12.69
C MET A 215 25.84 17.21 11.33
N TYR A 216 27.17 17.32 11.24
CA TYR A 216 27.89 17.69 10.02
C TYR A 216 28.79 16.56 9.58
N ILE A 217 28.64 16.15 8.32
CA ILE A 217 29.47 15.14 7.68
C ILE A 217 30.43 15.86 6.72
N TYR A 218 31.71 15.83 7.05
CA TYR A 218 32.75 16.43 6.20
C TYR A 218 33.03 15.54 5.01
N LEU A 219 33.36 16.19 3.89
CA LEU A 219 33.64 15.52 2.63
C LEU A 219 35.15 15.52 2.34
N PRO A 220 35.68 14.43 1.82
CA PRO A 220 35.02 13.18 1.40
C PRO A 220 34.46 12.37 2.59
N PRO A 221 33.37 11.60 2.41
CA PRO A 221 32.65 10.98 3.51
C PRO A 221 33.38 9.75 4.04
N ASN A 222 34.00 9.88 5.21
CA ASN A 222 34.49 8.70 5.92
C ASN A 222 33.34 7.84 6.43
N GLN A 223 33.63 6.57 6.67
CA GLN A 223 32.64 5.66 7.29
C GLN A 223 32.12 6.30 8.58
N PRO A 224 30.78 6.36 8.75
CA PRO A 224 30.19 6.93 9.94
C PRO A 224 30.63 6.17 11.20
N ARG A 225 30.85 6.90 12.29
CA ARG A 225 31.09 6.31 13.60
C ARG A 225 29.78 6.17 14.34
N ARG A 226 29.74 5.32 15.38
CA ARG A 226 28.61 5.23 16.28
C ARG A 226 28.27 6.61 16.87
N HIS A 227 26.98 6.98 16.82
CA HIS A 227 26.48 8.13 17.53
C HIS A 227 25.58 7.65 18.68
N PRO A 228 25.93 7.89 19.96
CA PRO A 228 25.25 7.29 21.09
C PRO A 228 23.77 7.72 21.23
N ASP A 229 23.40 8.89 20.72
CA ASP A 229 22.12 9.52 21.06
C ASP A 229 21.17 9.70 19.88
N ASN A 230 21.56 9.37 18.63
CA ASN A 230 20.78 9.68 17.44
C ASN A 230 20.54 8.44 16.58
N PHE A 231 19.34 8.00 16.64
CA PHE A 231 18.75 7.01 15.73
C PHE A 231 18.02 7.71 14.57
N PRO A 232 18.04 7.19 13.40
CA PRO A 232 18.96 6.25 12.72
C PRO A 232 20.08 7.00 11.99
N TYR A 233 21.21 7.13 12.62
CA TYR A 233 22.34 7.97 12.20
C TYR A 233 22.86 7.68 10.78
N TRP A 234 23.14 6.41 10.49
CA TRP A 234 23.64 6.00 9.18
C TRP A 234 22.58 6.20 8.10
N THR A 235 21.31 5.97 8.41
CA THR A 235 20.23 6.19 7.47
C THR A 235 20.14 7.65 7.00
N GLY A 236 20.31 8.62 7.91
CA GLY A 236 20.36 10.03 7.53
C GLY A 236 21.51 10.32 6.57
N ILE A 237 22.71 9.80 6.86
CA ILE A 237 23.88 9.95 6.00
C ILE A 237 23.67 9.28 4.64
N SER A 238 23.17 8.05 4.63
CA SER A 238 22.97 7.28 3.41
C SER A 238 21.99 7.95 2.45
N ARG A 239 20.93 8.57 2.97
CA ARG A 239 19.97 9.35 2.18
C ARG A 239 20.62 10.56 1.52
N GLU A 240 21.43 11.29 2.26
CA GLU A 240 22.14 12.47 1.74
C GLU A 240 23.19 12.09 0.68
N LEU A 241 23.89 10.97 0.87
CA LEU A 241 24.82 10.45 -0.12
C LEU A 241 24.11 9.95 -1.37
N GLN A 242 23.00 9.24 -1.24
CA GLN A 242 22.16 8.82 -2.36
C GLN A 242 21.73 10.02 -3.21
N ALA A 243 21.21 11.08 -2.56
CA ALA A 243 20.77 12.28 -3.27
C ALA A 243 21.89 12.92 -4.09
N ARG A 244 23.12 12.98 -3.56
CA ARG A 244 24.29 13.51 -4.26
C ARG A 244 24.71 12.65 -5.42
N LEU A 245 24.83 11.35 -5.20
CA LEU A 245 25.20 10.39 -6.22
C LEU A 245 24.24 10.46 -7.42
N GLU A 246 22.96 10.38 -7.17
CA GLU A 246 21.93 10.37 -8.21
C GLU A 246 21.84 11.73 -8.94
N THR A 247 21.88 12.85 -8.21
CA THR A 247 21.77 14.19 -8.82
C THR A 247 22.99 14.51 -9.68
N LEU A 248 24.21 14.32 -9.17
CA LEU A 248 25.44 14.58 -9.91
C LEU A 248 25.51 13.71 -11.17
N SER A 249 25.17 12.43 -11.05
CA SER A 249 25.22 11.49 -12.16
C SER A 249 24.18 11.80 -13.24
N LEU A 250 22.96 12.21 -12.87
CA LEU A 250 21.95 12.64 -13.84
C LEU A 250 22.41 13.90 -14.59
N ILE A 251 22.93 14.89 -13.87
CA ILE A 251 23.40 16.13 -14.53
C ILE A 251 24.58 15.85 -15.46
N TYR A 252 25.49 14.94 -15.08
CA TYR A 252 26.53 14.46 -16.02
C TYR A 252 25.91 13.79 -17.25
N LEU A 253 24.97 12.88 -17.09
CA LEU A 253 24.32 12.16 -18.18
C LEU A 253 23.67 13.12 -19.19
N ILE A 254 23.00 14.17 -18.66
CA ILE A 254 22.33 15.19 -19.47
C ILE A 254 23.34 16.16 -20.12
N THR A 255 24.31 16.68 -19.37
CA THR A 255 25.16 17.76 -19.84
C THR A 255 26.47 17.27 -20.50
N GLY A 256 26.94 16.09 -20.10
CA GLY A 256 28.29 15.59 -20.47
C GLY A 256 29.42 16.28 -19.73
N GLU A 257 29.15 17.18 -18.78
CA GLU A 257 30.17 17.94 -18.03
C GLU A 257 30.89 17.06 -17.02
N LYS A 258 32.13 16.69 -17.30
CA LYS A 258 32.97 15.75 -16.51
C LYS A 258 33.05 16.10 -15.00
N ARG A 259 33.01 17.40 -14.66
CA ARG A 259 33.08 17.81 -13.23
C ARG A 259 32.06 17.14 -12.33
N TYR A 260 30.84 16.88 -12.82
CA TYR A 260 29.80 16.18 -12.06
C TYR A 260 30.12 14.69 -11.90
N ALA A 261 30.59 14.02 -12.97
CA ALA A 261 31.03 12.64 -12.89
C ALA A 261 32.24 12.48 -11.94
N GLU A 262 33.22 13.35 -11.99
CA GLU A 262 34.37 13.32 -11.09
C GLU A 262 33.97 13.49 -9.63
N ARG A 263 32.99 14.35 -9.36
CA ARG A 263 32.46 14.54 -8.00
C ARG A 263 31.70 13.32 -7.53
N ALA A 264 30.81 12.76 -8.33
CA ALA A 264 30.09 11.51 -8.03
C ALA A 264 31.08 10.36 -7.78
N LYS A 265 32.07 10.18 -8.68
CA LYS A 265 33.12 9.19 -8.55
C LYS A 265 33.87 9.32 -7.22
N SER A 266 34.21 10.54 -6.81
CA SER A 266 34.91 10.75 -5.54
C SER A 266 34.10 10.22 -4.35
N PHE A 267 32.80 10.45 -4.31
CA PHE A 267 31.92 9.87 -3.28
C PHE A 267 31.90 8.34 -3.37
N MET A 268 31.72 7.79 -4.58
CA MET A 268 31.65 6.34 -4.78
C MET A 268 32.91 5.62 -4.29
N LEU A 269 34.08 6.14 -4.65
CA LEU A 269 35.36 5.55 -4.23
C LEU A 269 35.53 5.59 -2.69
N TYR A 270 35.16 6.70 -2.03
CA TYR A 270 35.22 6.78 -0.58
C TYR A 270 34.23 5.83 0.10
N ILE A 271 32.99 5.78 -0.34
CA ILE A 271 31.98 4.83 0.14
C ILE A 271 32.43 3.37 -0.04
N SER A 272 33.15 3.10 -1.14
CA SER A 272 33.73 1.79 -1.42
C SER A 272 34.83 1.40 -0.43
N THR A 273 35.48 2.36 0.28
CA THR A 273 36.47 2.06 1.33
C THR A 273 35.83 1.68 2.67
N TRP A 274 34.53 1.93 2.87
CA TRP A 274 33.87 1.61 4.13
C TRP A 274 33.86 0.10 4.34
N ASN A 275 33.95 -0.35 5.61
CA ASN A 275 33.95 -1.79 5.91
C ASN A 275 32.59 -2.44 5.59
N GLN A 276 31.51 -1.70 5.78
CA GLN A 276 30.13 -2.15 5.56
C GLN A 276 29.21 -0.95 5.29
N TRP A 277 28.00 -1.24 4.76
CA TRP A 277 27.00 -0.21 4.45
C TRP A 277 25.79 -0.25 5.37
N THR A 278 25.81 -1.10 6.38
CA THR A 278 24.78 -1.16 7.43
C THR A 278 25.39 -0.72 8.75
N ASP A 279 24.66 0.07 9.51
CA ASP A 279 25.06 0.51 10.86
C ASP A 279 25.33 -0.71 11.75
N PRO A 280 26.56 -0.87 12.28
CA PRO A 280 26.91 -2.04 13.09
C PRO A 280 26.21 -2.06 14.44
N ASP A 281 25.83 -0.89 14.94
CA ASP A 281 25.25 -0.70 16.27
C ASP A 281 23.74 -0.66 16.26
N TYR A 282 23.16 -0.17 15.16
CA TYR A 282 21.72 -0.15 14.96
C TYR A 282 21.29 -1.14 13.89
N LYS A 283 20.92 -2.31 14.32
CA LYS A 283 20.53 -3.42 13.46
C LYS A 283 19.00 -3.48 13.28
N CYS A 284 18.38 -2.39 12.95
CA CYS A 284 16.95 -2.28 12.67
C CYS A 284 16.11 -3.52 13.09
N ALA A 285 15.82 -4.41 12.15
CA ALA A 285 15.10 -5.65 12.39
C ALA A 285 15.94 -6.91 12.14
N GLY A 286 17.15 -6.79 11.56
CA GLY A 286 18.02 -7.93 11.20
C GLY A 286 19.50 -7.70 11.50
N PRO A 287 20.31 -8.76 11.48
CA PRO A 287 21.72 -8.67 11.83
C PRO A 287 22.60 -8.04 10.76
N ARG A 288 22.16 -7.99 9.49
CA ARG A 288 23.01 -7.56 8.35
C ARG A 288 22.49 -6.36 7.62
N THR A 289 21.19 -6.07 7.70
CA THR A 289 20.53 -5.05 6.88
C THR A 289 19.71 -4.06 7.68
N CYS A 290 19.74 -2.83 7.22
CA CYS A 290 18.87 -1.74 7.65
C CYS A 290 18.62 -0.81 6.46
N LEU A 291 17.93 0.29 6.64
CA LEU A 291 17.58 1.28 5.59
C LEU A 291 18.81 1.81 4.84
N ASP A 292 19.91 2.00 5.54
CA ASP A 292 21.17 2.54 5.02
C ASP A 292 21.73 1.71 3.86
N ILE A 293 21.73 0.38 3.95
CA ILE A 293 22.21 -0.47 2.86
C ILE A 293 21.35 -0.31 1.60
N GLY A 294 20.01 -0.17 1.76
CA GLY A 294 19.10 0.07 0.65
C GLY A 294 19.39 1.39 -0.07
N HIS A 295 19.59 2.47 0.71
CA HIS A 295 19.88 3.80 0.18
C HIS A 295 21.24 3.86 -0.52
N ILE A 296 22.28 3.35 0.12
CA ILE A 296 23.64 3.34 -0.47
C ILE A 296 23.66 2.49 -1.72
N SER A 297 23.08 1.29 -1.69
CA SER A 297 23.06 0.39 -2.84
C SER A 297 22.34 1.02 -4.03
N MET A 298 21.21 1.69 -3.83
CA MET A 298 20.46 2.36 -4.90
C MET A 298 21.26 3.52 -5.49
N GLY A 299 21.80 4.42 -4.64
CA GLY A 299 22.57 5.56 -5.11
C GLY A 299 23.86 5.18 -5.83
N MET A 300 24.58 4.19 -5.31
CA MET A 300 25.81 3.66 -5.91
C MET A 300 25.52 2.97 -7.26
N ALA A 301 24.45 2.19 -7.34
CA ALA A 301 24.04 1.48 -8.54
C ALA A 301 23.70 2.44 -9.68
N ILE A 302 22.84 3.43 -9.41
CA ILE A 302 22.43 4.43 -10.41
C ILE A 302 23.63 5.27 -10.84
N ALA A 303 24.46 5.71 -9.90
CA ALA A 303 25.63 6.50 -10.24
C ALA A 303 26.64 5.69 -11.06
N TYR A 304 26.91 4.43 -10.70
CA TYR A 304 27.79 3.54 -11.46
C TYR A 304 27.33 3.40 -12.91
N ASP A 305 26.04 3.16 -13.13
CA ASP A 305 25.46 3.03 -14.46
C ASP A 305 25.60 4.32 -15.28
N TRP A 306 25.28 5.47 -14.69
CA TRP A 306 25.20 6.73 -15.42
C TRP A 306 26.54 7.40 -15.71
N ILE A 307 27.58 7.14 -14.86
CA ILE A 307 28.93 7.67 -15.12
C ILE A 307 29.91 6.62 -15.62
N TYR A 308 29.42 5.43 -16.01
CA TYR A 308 30.23 4.26 -16.37
C TYR A 308 31.36 4.58 -17.37
N ASP A 309 31.06 5.36 -18.39
CA ASP A 309 32.05 5.77 -19.41
C ASP A 309 33.13 6.73 -18.87
N SER A 310 32.92 7.30 -17.66
CA SER A 310 33.90 8.20 -17.00
C SER A 310 34.77 7.46 -15.98
N LEU A 311 34.58 6.15 -15.82
CA LEU A 311 35.33 5.32 -14.89
C LEU A 311 36.39 4.52 -15.65
N ASP A 312 37.62 4.47 -15.13
CA ASP A 312 38.61 3.52 -15.60
C ASP A 312 38.35 2.09 -15.11
N ALA A 313 39.16 1.13 -15.59
CA ALA A 313 38.98 -0.29 -15.28
C ALA A 313 39.16 -0.59 -13.78
N ALA A 314 40.07 0.09 -13.11
CA ALA A 314 40.33 -0.11 -11.67
C ALA A 314 39.19 0.51 -10.83
N GLU A 315 38.71 1.68 -11.20
CA GLU A 315 37.57 2.35 -10.55
C GLU A 315 36.30 1.52 -10.70
N LYS A 316 36.00 1.01 -11.90
CA LYS A 316 34.89 0.07 -12.14
C LYS A 316 34.98 -1.16 -11.25
N PHE A 317 36.14 -1.77 -11.18
CA PHE A 317 36.36 -2.96 -10.34
C PHE A 317 36.10 -2.66 -8.86
N ILE A 318 36.68 -1.57 -8.31
CA ILE A 318 36.53 -1.19 -6.91
C ILE A 318 35.06 -0.95 -6.56
N ILE A 319 34.35 -0.19 -7.39
CA ILE A 319 32.95 0.19 -7.15
C ILE A 319 32.03 -1.03 -7.26
N ARG A 320 32.23 -1.85 -8.30
CA ARG A 320 31.49 -3.09 -8.51
C ARG A 320 31.66 -4.06 -7.34
N GLU A 321 32.91 -4.31 -6.90
CA GLU A 321 33.17 -5.20 -5.76
C GLU A 321 32.58 -4.66 -4.45
N ALA A 322 32.51 -3.34 -4.28
CA ALA A 322 31.83 -2.74 -3.13
C ALA A 322 30.30 -2.92 -3.21
N LEU A 323 29.69 -2.71 -4.39
CA LEU A 323 28.26 -2.99 -4.61
C LEU A 323 27.92 -4.45 -4.29
N ILE A 324 28.76 -5.38 -4.75
CA ILE A 324 28.56 -6.81 -4.49
C ILE A 324 28.73 -7.13 -3.02
N SER A 325 29.91 -6.85 -2.46
CA SER A 325 30.28 -7.35 -1.11
C SER A 325 29.58 -6.63 0.04
N LYS A 326 29.19 -5.37 -0.14
CA LYS A 326 28.64 -4.52 0.92
C LYS A 326 27.17 -4.15 0.72
N GLY A 327 26.67 -4.18 -0.52
CA GLY A 327 25.29 -3.94 -0.87
C GLY A 327 24.49 -5.22 -1.10
N ILE A 328 24.85 -5.95 -2.15
CA ILE A 328 24.07 -7.10 -2.62
C ILE A 328 24.16 -8.27 -1.64
N ILE A 329 25.37 -8.76 -1.34
CA ILE A 329 25.55 -10.00 -0.59
C ILE A 329 24.90 -9.97 0.79
N PRO A 330 25.06 -8.90 1.62
CA PRO A 330 24.39 -8.86 2.91
C PRO A 330 22.87 -8.91 2.79
N ALA A 331 22.27 -8.14 1.87
CA ALA A 331 20.83 -8.10 1.67
C ALA A 331 20.29 -9.43 1.11
N TYR A 332 20.97 -10.00 0.13
CA TYR A 332 20.62 -11.28 -0.46
C TYR A 332 20.73 -12.44 0.55
N THR A 333 21.82 -12.49 1.31
CA THR A 333 22.02 -13.53 2.33
C THR A 333 20.93 -13.46 3.41
N GLU A 334 20.65 -12.26 3.91
CA GLU A 334 19.61 -12.07 4.91
C GLU A 334 18.21 -12.39 4.36
N ALA A 335 17.94 -12.08 3.09
CA ALA A 335 16.69 -12.46 2.45
C ALA A 335 16.51 -14.00 2.37
N LEU A 336 17.58 -14.76 2.25
CA LEU A 336 17.50 -16.23 2.16
C LEU A 336 17.46 -16.92 3.53
N GLU A 337 17.81 -16.24 4.62
CA GLU A 337 17.80 -16.85 5.95
C GLU A 337 16.37 -17.11 6.43
N GLU A 338 16.10 -18.33 6.90
CA GLU A 338 14.76 -18.80 7.29
C GLU A 338 14.11 -17.91 8.37
N ASN A 339 14.89 -17.51 9.37
CA ASN A 339 14.41 -16.70 10.49
C ASN A 339 14.64 -15.19 10.27
N SER A 340 14.95 -14.77 9.06
CA SER A 340 15.14 -13.37 8.74
C SER A 340 13.81 -12.61 8.77
N TRP A 341 13.88 -11.37 9.23
CA TRP A 341 12.75 -10.45 9.14
C TRP A 341 12.30 -10.21 7.69
N LEU A 342 13.19 -10.38 6.71
CA LEU A 342 12.87 -10.33 5.28
C LEU A 342 12.01 -11.51 4.79
N GLN A 343 11.75 -12.53 5.61
CA GLN A 343 10.77 -13.57 5.28
C GLN A 343 9.32 -13.13 5.50
N ASN A 344 9.10 -12.08 6.28
CA ASN A 344 7.76 -11.55 6.50
C ASN A 344 7.73 -10.01 6.36
N PRO A 345 7.22 -9.49 5.25
CA PRO A 345 7.17 -8.05 5.00
C PRO A 345 6.34 -7.26 6.02
N MET A 346 5.48 -7.93 6.81
CA MET A 346 4.65 -7.27 7.82
C MET A 346 5.40 -6.95 9.13
N ILE A 347 6.62 -7.49 9.32
CA ILE A 347 7.44 -7.16 10.50
C ILE A 347 7.86 -5.69 10.46
N TRP A 348 8.33 -5.24 9.31
CA TRP A 348 8.75 -3.85 9.09
C TRP A 348 8.57 -3.48 7.60
N PRO A 349 7.34 -3.14 7.19
CA PRO A 349 6.97 -3.00 5.77
C PRO A 349 7.80 -1.99 4.99
N ASN A 350 8.07 -0.81 5.55
CA ASN A 350 8.86 0.21 4.86
C ASN A 350 10.33 -0.20 4.74
N GLY A 351 10.94 -0.74 5.79
CA GLY A 351 12.32 -1.21 5.78
C GLY A 351 12.54 -2.34 4.77
N TYR A 352 11.57 -3.26 4.71
CA TYR A 352 11.57 -4.35 3.73
C TYR A 352 11.61 -3.81 2.29
N ALA A 353 10.73 -2.88 1.96
CA ALA A 353 10.67 -2.28 0.63
C ALA A 353 11.98 -1.58 0.25
N ILE A 354 12.59 -0.85 1.18
CA ILE A 354 13.85 -0.11 0.97
C ILE A 354 15.01 -1.08 0.70
N VAL A 355 15.21 -2.09 1.56
CA VAL A 355 16.32 -3.04 1.42
C VAL A 355 16.19 -3.85 0.13
N ILE A 356 15.01 -4.37 -0.16
CA ILE A 356 14.77 -5.20 -1.35
C ILE A 356 14.86 -4.38 -2.63
N SER A 357 14.36 -3.15 -2.66
CA SER A 357 14.50 -2.28 -3.84
C SER A 357 15.95 -1.88 -4.09
N GLY A 358 16.74 -1.65 -3.03
CA GLY A 358 18.18 -1.40 -3.14
C GLY A 358 18.92 -2.62 -3.69
N LEU A 359 18.62 -3.83 -3.18
CA LEU A 359 19.12 -5.09 -3.73
C LEU A 359 18.77 -5.23 -5.21
N GLY A 360 17.50 -4.98 -5.57
CA GLY A 360 17.01 -5.08 -6.94
C GLY A 360 17.71 -4.12 -7.89
N MET A 361 17.86 -2.85 -7.50
CA MET A 361 18.54 -1.84 -8.32
C MET A 361 20.02 -2.18 -8.54
N ALA A 362 20.73 -2.55 -7.47
CA ALA A 362 22.15 -2.94 -7.58
C ALA A 362 22.33 -4.20 -8.45
N SER A 363 21.44 -5.16 -8.33
CA SER A 363 21.46 -6.37 -9.14
C SER A 363 21.16 -6.07 -10.62
N LEU A 364 20.17 -5.21 -10.88
CA LEU A 364 19.80 -4.76 -12.23
C LEU A 364 20.98 -4.07 -12.94
N THR A 365 21.71 -3.22 -12.22
CA THR A 365 22.88 -2.51 -12.72
C THR A 365 24.00 -3.44 -13.16
N LEU A 366 24.20 -4.57 -12.46
CA LEU A 366 25.28 -5.51 -12.73
C LEU A 366 24.93 -6.63 -13.75
N LEU A 367 23.75 -6.56 -14.37
CA LEU A 367 23.37 -7.50 -15.42
C LEU A 367 24.35 -7.39 -16.62
N GLY A 368 24.86 -8.55 -17.02
CA GLY A 368 25.88 -8.64 -18.07
C GLY A 368 27.31 -8.48 -17.58
N GLU A 369 27.55 -7.92 -16.39
CA GLU A 369 28.87 -7.82 -15.78
C GLU A 369 29.18 -8.94 -14.77
N ASP A 370 28.15 -9.39 -14.04
CA ASP A 370 28.29 -10.47 -13.08
C ASP A 370 27.27 -11.59 -13.35
N PRO A 371 27.69 -12.85 -13.51
CA PRO A 371 26.76 -13.94 -13.82
C PRO A 371 25.75 -14.24 -12.71
N ARG A 372 25.97 -13.75 -11.50
CA ARG A 372 25.09 -13.92 -10.34
C ARG A 372 23.98 -12.85 -10.28
N ALA A 373 24.14 -11.75 -11.04
CA ALA A 373 23.24 -10.60 -10.97
C ALA A 373 21.79 -10.97 -11.29
N GLU A 374 21.59 -11.91 -12.19
CA GLU A 374 20.26 -12.41 -12.55
C GLU A 374 19.56 -13.10 -11.35
N THR A 375 20.29 -13.91 -10.60
CA THR A 375 19.76 -14.60 -9.41
C THR A 375 19.40 -13.60 -8.31
N TRP A 376 20.25 -12.61 -8.08
CA TRP A 376 19.98 -11.57 -7.09
C TRP A 376 18.77 -10.73 -7.46
N LEU A 377 18.68 -10.34 -8.76
CA LEU A 377 17.54 -9.57 -9.28
C LEU A 377 16.23 -10.32 -9.11
N ASN A 378 16.19 -11.61 -9.45
CA ASN A 378 14.99 -12.42 -9.32
C ASN A 378 14.55 -12.57 -7.87
N THR A 379 15.50 -12.72 -6.95
CA THR A 379 15.21 -12.70 -5.52
C THR A 379 14.56 -11.37 -5.13
N ALA A 380 15.12 -10.24 -5.57
CA ALA A 380 14.54 -8.93 -5.27
C ALA A 380 13.12 -8.77 -5.85
N ILE A 381 12.88 -9.22 -7.09
CA ILE A 381 11.55 -9.19 -7.72
C ILE A 381 10.55 -10.05 -6.92
N ASN A 382 10.92 -11.28 -6.58
CA ASN A 382 10.05 -12.15 -5.79
C ASN A 382 9.66 -11.54 -4.44
N TYR A 383 10.62 -10.94 -3.77
CA TYR A 383 10.40 -10.34 -2.46
C TYR A 383 9.57 -9.06 -2.55
N ILE A 384 9.78 -8.23 -3.58
CA ILE A 384 8.97 -7.00 -3.74
C ILE A 384 7.52 -7.32 -4.14
N VAL A 385 7.29 -8.36 -4.95
CA VAL A 385 5.93 -8.85 -5.24
C VAL A 385 5.26 -9.35 -3.97
N ARG A 386 5.95 -10.16 -3.16
CA ARG A 386 5.44 -10.61 -1.86
C ARG A 386 5.06 -9.44 -0.94
N TRP A 387 5.87 -8.38 -0.93
CA TRP A 387 5.55 -7.18 -0.18
C TRP A 387 4.27 -6.51 -0.69
N MET A 388 4.15 -6.30 -2.01
CA MET A 388 2.94 -5.72 -2.61
C MET A 388 1.68 -6.56 -2.33
N ASP A 389 1.79 -7.89 -2.38
CA ASP A 389 0.69 -8.80 -2.05
C ASP A 389 0.21 -8.64 -0.60
N LYS A 390 1.14 -8.37 0.31
CA LYS A 390 0.82 -8.20 1.74
C LYS A 390 0.26 -6.83 2.08
N MET A 391 0.57 -5.80 1.29
CA MET A 391 -0.01 -4.45 1.51
C MET A 391 -1.49 -4.38 1.15
N GLY A 392 -1.95 -5.24 0.25
CA GLY A 392 -3.36 -5.36 -0.11
C GLY A 392 -3.71 -4.76 -1.47
N ALA A 393 -4.65 -5.43 -2.15
CA ALA A 393 -5.05 -5.09 -3.51
C ALA A 393 -5.79 -3.74 -3.62
N ASP A 394 -6.32 -3.20 -2.52
CA ASP A 394 -7.05 -1.93 -2.49
C ASP A 394 -6.14 -0.69 -2.46
N GLY A 395 -4.83 -0.89 -2.28
CA GLY A 395 -3.82 0.15 -2.20
C GLY A 395 -3.63 0.73 -0.80
N GLY A 396 -4.30 0.20 0.22
CA GLY A 396 -4.09 0.58 1.61
C GLY A 396 -2.69 0.24 2.09
N TYR A 397 -2.15 1.03 3.03
CA TYR A 397 -0.82 0.79 3.60
C TYR A 397 -0.84 0.91 5.12
N THR A 398 -0.36 -0.12 5.77
CA THR A 398 -0.55 -0.35 7.21
C THR A 398 0.16 0.67 8.11
N GLU A 399 1.29 1.24 7.72
CA GLU A 399 2.08 2.17 8.54
C GLU A 399 1.71 3.66 8.36
N GLY A 400 0.59 3.94 7.66
CA GLY A 400 0.14 5.31 7.37
C GLY A 400 0.93 6.01 6.26
N HIS A 401 0.53 7.25 5.93
CA HIS A 401 0.97 7.95 4.72
C HIS A 401 2.45 8.34 4.69
N THR A 402 3.06 8.67 5.82
CA THR A 402 4.49 9.03 5.86
C THR A 402 5.37 7.86 5.42
N TYR A 403 5.14 6.70 6.00
CA TYR A 403 5.91 5.50 5.66
C TYR A 403 5.47 4.87 4.33
N ALA A 404 4.18 4.97 4.01
CA ALA A 404 3.67 4.52 2.72
C ALA A 404 4.34 5.24 1.55
N SER A 405 4.42 6.58 1.60
CA SER A 405 5.08 7.36 0.55
C SER A 405 6.56 7.02 0.44
N TYR A 406 7.25 6.89 1.58
CA TYR A 406 8.67 6.55 1.62
C TYR A 406 8.95 5.18 0.99
N ALA A 407 8.20 4.15 1.39
CA ALA A 407 8.36 2.80 0.87
C ALA A 407 7.99 2.71 -0.61
N THR A 408 6.86 3.30 -1.00
CA THR A 408 6.32 3.18 -2.36
C THR A 408 7.12 4.02 -3.37
N ASP A 409 7.57 5.23 -2.99
CA ASP A 409 8.45 6.04 -3.85
C ASP A 409 9.74 5.27 -4.12
N PHE A 410 10.38 4.72 -3.09
CA PHE A 410 11.62 3.97 -3.24
C PHE A 410 11.44 2.70 -4.09
N THR A 411 10.36 1.97 -3.85
CA THR A 411 10.00 0.81 -4.68
C THR A 411 9.72 1.21 -6.12
N SER A 412 8.98 2.29 -6.35
CA SER A 412 8.64 2.78 -7.69
C SER A 412 9.88 3.06 -8.55
N ARG A 413 10.98 3.50 -7.94
CA ARG A 413 12.28 3.69 -8.63
C ARG A 413 12.80 2.38 -9.20
N PHE A 414 12.86 1.34 -8.39
CA PHE A 414 13.26 0.00 -8.82
C PHE A 414 12.31 -0.56 -9.88
N LEU A 415 11.00 -0.46 -9.66
CA LEU A 415 10.00 -0.96 -10.62
C LEU A 415 10.09 -0.25 -11.97
N TYR A 416 10.39 1.05 -11.96
CA TYR A 416 10.53 1.79 -13.21
C TYR A 416 11.81 1.41 -13.97
N ALA A 417 12.92 1.25 -13.27
CA ALA A 417 14.16 0.75 -13.87
C ALA A 417 13.97 -0.66 -14.46
N LEU A 418 13.28 -1.52 -13.72
CA LEU A 418 12.94 -2.88 -14.14
C LEU A 418 12.05 -2.87 -15.40
N LEU A 419 11.02 -2.01 -15.42
CA LEU A 419 10.17 -1.82 -16.60
C LEU A 419 10.97 -1.35 -17.81
N LYS A 420 11.82 -0.34 -17.65
CA LYS A 420 12.59 0.25 -18.74
C LYS A 420 13.61 -0.73 -19.31
N TYR A 421 14.32 -1.46 -18.48
CA TYR A 421 15.41 -2.33 -18.92
C TYR A 421 14.98 -3.76 -19.24
N ARG A 422 14.00 -4.30 -18.49
CA ARG A 422 13.56 -5.71 -18.63
C ARG A 422 12.16 -5.86 -19.21
N GLY A 423 11.40 -4.75 -19.40
CA GLY A 423 10.01 -4.79 -19.85
C GLY A 423 9.01 -5.35 -18.83
N VAL A 424 9.45 -5.62 -17.59
CA VAL A 424 8.60 -6.19 -16.54
C VAL A 424 7.79 -5.08 -15.88
N ASN A 425 6.49 -5.03 -16.17
CA ASN A 425 5.61 -3.96 -15.69
C ASN A 425 4.88 -4.33 -14.40
N LEU A 426 5.52 -4.15 -13.26
CA LEU A 426 4.92 -4.35 -11.94
C LEU A 426 4.03 -3.18 -11.47
N PHE A 427 3.98 -2.05 -12.19
CA PHE A 427 2.95 -1.03 -11.95
C PHE A 427 1.54 -1.53 -12.26
N ASN A 428 1.41 -2.66 -12.96
CA ASN A 428 0.15 -3.36 -13.17
C ASN A 428 -0.33 -4.17 -11.96
N HIS A 429 0.52 -4.37 -10.94
CA HIS A 429 0.12 -5.04 -9.71
C HIS A 429 -1.06 -4.31 -9.04
N PRO A 430 -2.07 -5.01 -8.50
CA PRO A 430 -3.26 -4.40 -7.89
C PRO A 430 -2.93 -3.33 -6.84
N TYR A 431 -1.95 -3.57 -5.97
CA TYR A 431 -1.47 -2.59 -5.00
C TYR A 431 -1.00 -1.30 -5.69
N MET A 432 -0.10 -1.40 -6.67
CA MET A 432 0.45 -0.23 -7.38
C MET A 432 -0.60 0.53 -8.19
N LYS A 433 -1.60 -0.17 -8.75
CA LYS A 433 -2.73 0.47 -9.44
C LYS A 433 -3.64 1.24 -8.50
N ASN A 434 -3.81 0.76 -7.28
CA ASN A 434 -4.78 1.31 -6.33
C ASN A 434 -4.19 2.28 -5.31
N ILE A 435 -2.87 2.28 -5.07
CA ILE A 435 -2.25 3.23 -4.13
C ILE A 435 -2.55 4.71 -4.45
N PRO A 436 -2.65 5.16 -5.72
CA PRO A 436 -3.05 6.53 -6.00
C PRO A 436 -4.43 6.89 -5.44
N TYR A 437 -5.35 5.94 -5.39
CA TYR A 437 -6.68 6.18 -4.81
C TYR A 437 -6.63 6.26 -3.28
N PHE A 438 -5.76 5.48 -2.62
CA PHE A 438 -5.53 5.64 -1.18
C PHE A 438 -5.09 7.07 -0.85
N VAL A 439 -4.17 7.61 -1.64
CA VAL A 439 -3.68 8.98 -1.50
C VAL A 439 -4.79 10.02 -1.77
N ILE A 440 -5.50 9.89 -2.89
CA ILE A 440 -6.53 10.84 -3.33
C ILE A 440 -7.70 10.91 -2.33
N TYR A 441 -8.18 9.75 -1.86
CA TYR A 441 -9.28 9.72 -0.90
C TYR A 441 -8.88 10.27 0.46
N SER A 442 -7.65 10.04 0.88
CA SER A 442 -7.11 10.51 2.16
C SER A 442 -6.71 12.00 2.16
N ALA A 443 -6.53 12.62 1.00
CA ALA A 443 -6.18 14.04 0.90
C ALA A 443 -7.30 14.95 1.45
N ALA A 444 -6.96 15.91 2.31
CA ALA A 444 -7.92 16.91 2.76
C ALA A 444 -8.49 17.69 1.56
N PRO A 445 -9.74 18.15 1.63
CA PRO A 445 -10.41 18.81 0.50
C PRO A 445 -9.68 20.01 -0.08
N ASP A 446 -8.91 20.72 0.74
CA ASP A 446 -8.11 21.89 0.33
C ASP A 446 -6.73 21.53 -0.26
N GLY A 447 -6.36 20.26 -0.30
CA GLY A 447 -5.09 19.76 -0.84
C GLY A 447 -3.85 20.15 -0.03
N LYS A 448 -3.99 20.52 1.26
CA LYS A 448 -2.88 20.99 2.10
C LYS A 448 -2.44 19.99 3.16
N SER A 449 -3.25 19.00 3.44
CA SER A 449 -2.99 17.97 4.46
C SER A 449 -3.62 16.65 4.04
N ILE A 450 -3.26 15.58 4.76
CA ILE A 450 -3.75 14.22 4.51
C ILE A 450 -4.19 13.58 5.82
N VAL A 451 -5.04 12.56 5.77
CA VAL A 451 -5.37 11.69 6.90
C VAL A 451 -4.09 11.24 7.58
N ASN A 452 -3.98 11.49 8.89
CA ASN A 452 -2.74 11.26 9.63
C ASN A 452 -2.86 10.21 10.72
N PHE A 453 -3.61 9.15 10.47
CA PHE A 453 -3.53 7.97 11.31
C PHE A 453 -2.13 7.37 11.29
N GLU A 454 -1.76 6.66 12.33
CA GLU A 454 -0.44 6.05 12.54
C GLU A 454 0.67 7.11 12.64
N ASP A 455 1.92 6.68 12.50
CA ASP A 455 3.07 7.57 12.44
C ASP A 455 3.07 8.42 11.14
N SER A 456 2.00 9.20 10.93
CA SER A 456 1.84 10.05 9.76
C SER A 456 1.72 11.52 10.13
N SER A 457 2.42 12.39 9.40
CA SER A 457 2.27 13.84 9.52
C SER A 457 1.23 14.37 8.54
N LEU A 458 0.58 15.48 8.87
CA LEU A 458 -0.41 16.13 7.99
C LEU A 458 0.20 16.58 6.65
N ASP A 459 1.48 16.95 6.66
CA ASP A 459 2.22 17.38 5.48
C ASP A 459 2.75 16.20 4.63
N ALA A 460 2.54 14.95 5.05
CA ALA A 460 2.83 13.76 4.25
C ALA A 460 2.10 13.77 2.89
N ILE A 461 1.07 14.61 2.71
CA ILE A 461 0.44 14.85 1.41
C ILE A 461 1.46 15.23 0.33
N TYR A 462 2.50 15.95 0.69
CA TYR A 462 3.56 16.40 -0.25
C TYR A 462 4.63 15.35 -0.50
N SER A 463 4.65 14.27 0.28
CA SER A 463 5.61 13.18 0.10
C SER A 463 5.28 12.26 -1.08
N TRP A 464 4.02 12.21 -1.51
CA TRP A 464 3.50 11.33 -2.58
C TRP A 464 3.85 11.76 -4.02
N LYS A 465 4.81 12.61 -4.17
CA LYS A 465 5.18 13.26 -5.43
C LYS A 465 5.66 12.29 -6.51
N GLU A 466 6.54 11.35 -6.18
CA GLU A 466 7.17 10.42 -7.14
C GLU A 466 6.17 9.35 -7.58
N THR A 467 5.58 8.65 -6.64
CA THR A 467 4.55 7.62 -6.92
C THR A 467 3.41 8.19 -7.76
N MET A 468 2.90 9.38 -7.42
CA MET A 468 1.80 10.00 -8.15
C MET A 468 2.22 10.48 -9.55
N ALA A 469 3.45 10.99 -9.71
CA ALA A 469 4.00 11.34 -11.03
C ALA A 469 4.16 10.11 -11.92
N MET A 470 4.70 9.01 -11.39
CA MET A 470 4.83 7.76 -12.11
C MET A 470 3.46 7.13 -12.44
N ALA A 471 2.52 7.15 -11.51
CA ALA A 471 1.15 6.67 -11.78
C ALA A 471 0.48 7.50 -12.89
N ALA A 472 0.65 8.82 -12.90
CA ALA A 472 0.16 9.69 -13.95
C ALA A 472 0.77 9.33 -15.30
N SER A 473 2.12 9.24 -15.39
CA SER A 473 2.83 9.07 -16.66
C SER A 473 2.78 7.63 -17.19
N LEU A 474 2.95 6.61 -16.35
CA LEU A 474 3.05 5.21 -16.79
C LEU A 474 1.68 4.54 -16.95
N ASN A 475 0.74 4.83 -16.05
CA ASN A 475 -0.58 4.23 -16.08
C ASN A 475 -1.65 5.17 -16.66
N ASN A 476 -1.23 6.33 -17.20
CA ASN A 476 -2.15 7.38 -17.66
C ASN A 476 -3.24 7.71 -16.61
N ASN A 477 -2.84 7.68 -15.33
CA ASN A 477 -3.77 7.97 -14.23
C ASN A 477 -4.00 9.47 -14.10
N ARG A 478 -5.05 9.96 -14.75
CA ARG A 478 -5.42 11.37 -14.80
C ARG A 478 -5.86 11.92 -13.44
N TYR A 479 -6.32 11.06 -12.52
CA TYR A 479 -6.63 11.45 -11.13
C TYR A 479 -5.34 11.70 -10.32
N ALA A 480 -4.29 10.92 -10.57
CA ALA A 480 -2.98 11.19 -9.98
C ALA A 480 -2.44 12.55 -10.44
N GLN A 481 -2.60 12.89 -11.73
CA GLN A 481 -2.26 14.22 -12.23
C GLN A 481 -3.11 15.33 -11.59
N TRP A 482 -4.40 15.10 -11.36
CA TRP A 482 -5.26 16.03 -10.64
C TRP A 482 -4.78 16.26 -9.20
N PHE A 483 -4.38 15.22 -8.50
CA PHE A 483 -3.80 15.32 -7.15
C PHE A 483 -2.53 16.17 -7.13
N LEU A 484 -1.63 15.94 -8.08
CA LEU A 484 -0.39 16.73 -8.21
C LEU A 484 -0.70 18.23 -8.44
N ASN A 485 -1.75 18.54 -9.22
CA ASN A 485 -2.22 19.90 -9.42
C ASN A 485 -2.86 20.49 -8.16
N LEU A 486 -3.74 19.74 -7.49
CA LEU A 486 -4.42 20.16 -6.27
C LEU A 486 -3.42 20.56 -5.18
N THR A 487 -2.42 19.73 -4.97
CA THR A 487 -1.41 19.95 -3.92
C THR A 487 -0.37 21.00 -4.28
N GLY A 488 -0.20 21.27 -5.57
CA GLY A 488 0.86 22.16 -6.06
C GLY A 488 2.27 21.64 -5.73
N VAL A 489 2.41 20.34 -5.55
CA VAL A 489 3.62 19.69 -5.03
C VAL A 489 4.87 20.01 -5.86
N TYR A 490 4.76 20.11 -7.19
CA TYR A 490 5.90 20.45 -8.05
C TYR A 490 6.49 21.84 -7.76
N ASN A 491 5.68 22.81 -7.36
CA ASN A 491 6.18 24.13 -6.99
C ASN A 491 6.90 24.14 -5.63
N ARG A 492 6.62 23.17 -4.77
CA ARG A 492 7.31 22.97 -3.48
C ARG A 492 8.62 22.24 -3.63
N ILE A 493 8.72 21.27 -4.53
CA ILE A 493 9.93 20.51 -4.84
C ILE A 493 11.07 21.44 -5.23
N ILE A 494 10.76 22.45 -6.03
CA ILE A 494 11.73 23.45 -6.49
C ILE A 494 12.28 24.31 -5.32
N ARG A 495 11.73 24.21 -4.11
CA ARG A 495 12.12 25.01 -2.94
C ARG A 495 12.67 24.22 -1.76
N SER A 496 12.61 22.89 -1.80
CA SER A 496 13.03 22.06 -0.67
C SER A 496 14.26 21.23 -1.05
N HIS A 497 15.34 21.39 -0.32
CA HIS A 497 16.57 20.59 -0.46
C HIS A 497 16.40 19.11 -0.04
N THR A 498 15.18 18.62 0.07
CA THR A 498 14.88 17.29 0.56
C THR A 498 14.64 16.32 -0.60
N TYR A 499 15.46 15.28 -0.63
CA TYR A 499 15.32 14.01 -1.33
C TYR A 499 14.92 14.04 -2.82
N ASN A 500 15.94 13.90 -3.68
CA ASN A 500 15.85 13.29 -4.99
C ASN A 500 14.85 13.89 -6.00
N GLY A 501 14.98 15.18 -6.29
CA GLY A 501 14.26 15.83 -7.40
C GLY A 501 14.43 15.16 -8.77
N ILE A 502 15.37 14.23 -8.92
CA ILE A 502 15.62 13.52 -10.19
C ILE A 502 14.41 12.69 -10.63
N TYR A 503 13.66 12.08 -9.70
CA TYR A 503 12.53 11.23 -10.06
C TYR A 503 11.32 12.04 -10.53
N HIS A 504 11.28 13.34 -10.24
CA HIS A 504 10.32 14.25 -10.85
C HIS A 504 10.66 14.52 -12.31
N PHE A 505 11.94 14.60 -12.64
CA PHE A 505 12.37 14.70 -14.02
C PHE A 505 12.09 13.41 -14.77
N ILE A 506 12.46 12.26 -14.19
CA ILE A 506 12.30 10.93 -14.78
C ILE A 506 10.81 10.59 -14.99
N GLY A 507 9.95 10.85 -14.00
CA GLY A 507 8.52 10.56 -14.06
C GLY A 507 7.64 11.68 -14.64
N PHE A 508 8.24 12.82 -15.07
CA PHE A 508 7.46 13.95 -15.55
C PHE A 508 6.93 13.72 -16.96
N ASN A 509 5.64 13.94 -17.15
CA ASN A 509 4.99 13.93 -18.45
C ASN A 509 4.07 15.15 -18.59
N PRO A 510 4.42 16.17 -19.40
CA PRO A 510 3.62 17.36 -19.55
C PRO A 510 2.34 17.15 -20.38
N ASN A 511 2.11 15.95 -20.92
CA ASN A 511 0.96 15.67 -21.77
C ASN A 511 -0.25 15.10 -21.02
N ILE A 512 -0.12 14.79 -19.74
CA ILE A 512 -1.20 14.19 -18.95
C ILE A 512 -2.14 15.29 -18.46
N GLU A 513 -3.35 15.28 -19.00
CA GLU A 513 -4.41 16.19 -18.57
C GLU A 513 -5.04 15.70 -17.25
N PRO A 514 -5.18 16.56 -16.24
CA PRO A 514 -5.81 16.19 -14.99
C PRO A 514 -7.31 15.88 -15.17
N LEU A 515 -7.80 14.89 -14.45
CA LEU A 515 -9.22 14.57 -14.38
C LEU A 515 -9.72 14.79 -12.95
N ASN A 516 -10.61 15.76 -12.77
CA ASN A 516 -11.26 15.96 -11.48
C ASN A 516 -12.10 14.72 -11.14
N PRO A 517 -12.02 14.18 -9.92
CA PRO A 517 -12.84 13.05 -9.49
C PRO A 517 -14.35 13.31 -9.45
N GLU A 518 -14.78 14.56 -9.45
CA GLU A 518 -16.20 14.96 -9.36
C GLU A 518 -17.05 14.26 -10.43
N GLY A 519 -18.09 13.54 -10.01
CA GLY A 519 -19.00 12.81 -10.90
C GLY A 519 -18.43 11.54 -11.53
N SER A 520 -17.14 11.21 -11.29
CA SER A 520 -16.49 10.04 -11.88
C SER A 520 -15.99 9.02 -10.84
N LEU A 521 -15.63 9.46 -9.64
CA LEU A 521 -15.31 8.56 -8.53
C LEU A 521 -16.39 8.66 -7.44
N PRO A 522 -16.69 7.53 -6.77
CA PRO A 522 -17.51 7.56 -5.55
C PRO A 522 -16.91 8.51 -4.52
N THR A 523 -17.76 9.14 -3.70
CA THR A 523 -17.29 10.05 -2.65
C THR A 523 -16.75 9.33 -1.42
N SER A 524 -16.99 8.02 -1.31
CA SER A 524 -16.56 7.23 -0.16
C SER A 524 -15.87 5.96 -0.59
N ARG A 525 -14.87 5.53 0.19
CA ARG A 525 -14.07 4.34 -0.14
C ARG A 525 -13.65 3.57 1.12
N LEU A 526 -13.69 2.26 1.00
CA LEU A 526 -13.16 1.32 1.97
C LEU A 526 -11.77 0.85 1.53
N PHE A 527 -10.82 0.89 2.46
CA PHE A 527 -9.51 0.24 2.37
C PHE A 527 -9.50 -0.93 3.37
N ALA A 528 -10.08 -2.03 2.92
CA ALA A 528 -10.37 -3.19 3.77
C ALA A 528 -9.09 -3.85 4.30
N SER A 529 -8.00 -3.82 3.51
CA SER A 529 -6.71 -4.40 3.88
C SER A 529 -6.12 -3.81 5.17
N ILE A 530 -6.41 -2.55 5.45
CA ILE A 530 -5.91 -1.81 6.62
C ILE A 530 -7.03 -1.37 7.57
N GLY A 531 -8.29 -1.69 7.27
CA GLY A 531 -9.44 -1.32 8.09
C GLY A 531 -9.72 0.19 8.15
N TRP A 532 -9.52 0.93 7.04
CA TRP A 532 -9.86 2.35 6.95
C TRP A 532 -11.07 2.58 6.05
N ALA A 533 -12.02 3.37 6.53
CA ALA A 533 -13.13 3.87 5.73
C ALA A 533 -13.05 5.40 5.61
N ILE A 534 -13.16 5.91 4.41
CA ILE A 534 -13.09 7.34 4.13
C ILE A 534 -14.40 7.79 3.48
N PHE A 535 -15.03 8.80 4.07
CA PHE A 535 -16.25 9.43 3.60
C PHE A 535 -15.97 10.87 3.19
N ARG A 536 -16.56 11.29 2.09
CA ARG A 536 -16.49 12.67 1.58
C ARG A 536 -17.85 13.14 1.10
N THR A 537 -18.05 14.43 1.07
CA THR A 537 -19.21 15.02 0.40
C THR A 537 -18.97 15.32 -1.07
N GLY A 538 -17.70 15.45 -1.46
CA GLY A 538 -17.27 15.73 -2.81
C GLY A 538 -15.77 15.98 -2.88
N TRP A 539 -15.35 16.68 -3.93
CA TRP A 539 -13.95 16.89 -4.27
C TRP A 539 -13.53 18.36 -4.31
N LYS A 540 -14.37 19.27 -3.78
CA LYS A 540 -14.10 20.70 -3.68
C LYS A 540 -13.47 21.03 -2.33
N SER A 541 -12.73 22.13 -2.26
CA SER A 541 -12.10 22.61 -1.02
C SER A 541 -13.09 22.95 0.11
N THR A 542 -14.37 23.08 -0.22
CA THR A 542 -15.47 23.33 0.73
C THR A 542 -16.11 22.07 1.30
N ASP A 543 -15.71 20.90 0.81
CA ASP A 543 -16.30 19.62 1.19
C ASP A 543 -15.81 19.12 2.56
N VAL A 544 -16.45 18.08 3.03
CA VAL A 544 -16.10 17.36 4.27
C VAL A 544 -15.28 16.12 3.91
N LEU A 545 -14.32 15.80 4.75
CA LEU A 545 -13.66 14.50 4.80
C LEU A 545 -13.78 13.94 6.21
N PHE A 546 -14.21 12.70 6.31
CA PHE A 546 -14.22 11.92 7.55
C PHE A 546 -13.49 10.60 7.28
N ALA A 547 -12.57 10.24 8.17
CA ALA A 547 -11.90 8.96 8.10
C ALA A 547 -12.12 8.20 9.41
N PHE A 548 -12.34 6.90 9.29
CA PHE A 548 -12.53 5.96 10.39
C PHE A 548 -11.56 4.81 10.28
N LYS A 549 -10.95 4.42 11.40
CA LYS A 549 -9.96 3.35 11.47
C LYS A 549 -10.39 2.27 12.46
N CYS A 550 -10.46 1.02 11.98
CA CYS A 550 -10.61 -0.16 12.82
C CYS A 550 -10.09 -1.37 12.03
N GLY A 551 -8.81 -1.71 12.20
CA GLY A 551 -8.11 -2.68 11.37
C GLY A 551 -7.14 -3.57 12.14
N PRO A 552 -6.39 -4.41 11.42
CA PRO A 552 -5.36 -5.25 12.00
C PRO A 552 -4.23 -4.43 12.60
N TRP A 553 -3.59 -4.97 13.63
CA TRP A 553 -2.42 -4.37 14.27
C TRP A 553 -1.17 -4.54 13.40
N GLY A 554 -0.26 -3.55 13.40
CA GLY A 554 0.97 -3.59 12.62
C GLY A 554 2.08 -2.68 13.14
N SER A 555 3.14 -2.57 12.37
CA SER A 555 4.25 -1.65 12.63
C SER A 555 3.79 -0.20 12.54
N HIS A 556 4.37 0.67 13.34
CA HIS A 556 4.02 2.11 13.43
C HIS A 556 2.58 2.42 13.81
N HIS A 557 1.84 1.44 14.35
CA HIS A 557 0.47 1.61 14.79
C HIS A 557 0.38 2.31 16.15
N HIS A 558 -0.68 3.07 16.31
CA HIS A 558 -1.08 3.67 17.57
C HIS A 558 -2.16 2.83 18.26
N LEU A 559 -2.37 3.05 19.56
CA LEU A 559 -3.41 2.40 20.35
C LEU A 559 -4.75 3.15 20.18
N ASP A 560 -5.29 3.09 18.97
CA ASP A 560 -6.34 3.95 18.46
C ASP A 560 -7.42 3.18 17.64
N ALA A 561 -7.67 1.92 17.96
CA ALA A 561 -8.75 1.17 17.34
C ALA A 561 -10.09 1.89 17.52
N ALA A 562 -10.90 1.93 16.46
CA ALA A 562 -12.13 2.71 16.34
C ALA A 562 -11.92 4.24 16.48
N ASP A 563 -10.74 4.76 16.08
CA ASP A 563 -10.50 6.19 15.97
C ASP A 563 -11.19 6.78 14.73
N PHE A 564 -11.44 8.07 14.76
CA PHE A 564 -11.96 8.84 13.63
C PHE A 564 -11.36 10.23 13.59
N ILE A 565 -11.20 10.77 12.40
CA ILE A 565 -10.80 12.16 12.18
C ILE A 565 -11.74 12.83 11.18
N LEU A 566 -11.91 14.15 11.32
CA LEU A 566 -12.83 14.92 10.49
C LEU A 566 -12.21 16.24 10.08
N ASN A 567 -12.13 16.45 8.77
CA ASN A 567 -11.74 17.72 8.16
C ASN A 567 -12.97 18.42 7.55
N TYR A 568 -13.13 19.67 7.87
CA TYR A 568 -14.14 20.54 7.27
C TYR A 568 -13.50 21.82 6.79
N GLN A 569 -13.45 21.99 5.47
CA GLN A 569 -12.91 23.19 4.83
C GLN A 569 -11.50 23.57 5.32
N GLY A 570 -10.61 22.58 5.45
CA GLY A 570 -9.23 22.77 5.87
C GLY A 570 -9.00 22.81 7.39
N VAL A 571 -10.03 22.62 8.22
CA VAL A 571 -9.93 22.55 9.68
C VAL A 571 -10.16 21.11 10.14
N TRP A 572 -9.25 20.55 10.95
CA TRP A 572 -9.39 19.23 11.57
C TRP A 572 -10.14 19.37 12.91
N PHE A 573 -11.46 19.22 12.86
CA PHE A 573 -12.32 19.29 14.05
C PHE A 573 -12.29 18.03 14.90
N ALA A 574 -12.06 16.87 14.27
CA ALA A 574 -11.58 15.69 14.96
C ALA A 574 -10.17 15.43 14.42
N ALA A 575 -9.16 15.49 15.29
CA ALA A 575 -7.74 15.45 14.93
C ALA A 575 -7.05 14.27 15.63
N ALA A 576 -6.03 13.72 14.97
CA ALA A 576 -5.12 12.73 15.53
C ALA A 576 -3.75 13.35 15.78
N PRO A 577 -2.95 12.85 16.73
CA PRO A 577 -1.60 13.34 17.01
C PRO A 577 -0.65 13.10 15.84
N GLY A 578 -0.89 12.05 15.04
CA GLY A 578 -0.05 11.68 13.91
C GLY A 578 1.38 11.32 14.32
N TYR A 579 2.36 11.67 13.51
CA TYR A 579 3.79 11.41 13.75
C TYR A 579 4.34 12.29 14.90
N ARG A 580 3.74 12.17 16.06
CA ARG A 580 4.16 12.82 17.29
C ARG A 580 4.51 11.77 18.35
N LEU A 581 4.87 12.22 19.54
CA LEU A 581 5.43 11.35 20.59
C LEU A 581 4.42 10.37 21.19
N SER A 582 3.11 10.68 21.19
CA SER A 582 2.12 9.85 21.85
C SER A 582 1.41 8.90 20.91
N THR A 583 1.65 7.61 21.11
CA THR A 583 0.88 6.51 20.47
C THR A 583 -0.24 6.00 21.40
N SER A 584 -0.45 6.66 22.55
CA SER A 584 -1.40 6.22 23.57
C SER A 584 -2.84 6.53 23.20
N THR A 585 -3.77 5.69 23.62
CA THR A 585 -5.20 5.85 23.40
C THR A 585 -5.73 7.21 23.85
N GLU A 586 -5.15 7.78 24.88
CA GLU A 586 -5.57 9.07 25.42
C GLU A 586 -5.37 10.26 24.46
N ALA A 587 -4.51 10.10 23.45
CA ALA A 587 -4.25 11.12 22.43
C ALA A 587 -5.16 10.96 21.19
N HIS A 588 -6.07 9.98 21.19
CA HIS A 588 -6.90 9.60 20.04
C HIS A 588 -8.41 9.74 20.33
N ASN A 589 -9.23 9.73 19.26
CA ASN A 589 -10.67 9.92 19.33
C ASN A 589 -11.40 8.58 19.51
N THR A 590 -11.15 7.93 20.63
CA THR A 590 -11.68 6.61 20.98
C THR A 590 -12.03 6.54 22.47
N LEU A 591 -12.05 5.36 23.08
CA LEU A 591 -12.45 5.18 24.46
C LEU A 591 -11.28 4.87 25.40
N LEU A 592 -11.33 5.40 26.62
CA LEU A 592 -10.68 4.78 27.77
C LEU A 592 -11.70 3.95 28.54
N ILE A 593 -11.33 2.75 28.99
CA ILE A 593 -12.17 1.86 29.78
C ILE A 593 -11.54 1.71 31.16
N ASP A 594 -12.27 2.04 32.23
CA ASP A 594 -11.78 2.13 33.61
C ASP A 594 -10.51 2.98 33.72
N GLY A 595 -10.43 4.08 32.94
CA GLY A 595 -9.29 4.98 32.85
C GLY A 595 -8.06 4.40 32.16
N LYS A 596 -8.16 3.23 31.54
CA LYS A 596 -7.07 2.55 30.82
C LYS A 596 -7.25 2.63 29.32
N GLY A 597 -6.14 2.77 28.59
CA GLY A 597 -6.10 2.72 27.14
C GLY A 597 -6.10 1.30 26.59
N GLN A 598 -5.99 1.24 25.28
CA GLN A 598 -5.93 0.02 24.48
C GLN A 598 -4.57 -0.68 24.63
N VAL A 599 -4.54 -1.92 24.15
CA VAL A 599 -3.32 -2.71 23.90
C VAL A 599 -3.28 -3.07 22.42
N SER A 600 -2.13 -3.60 21.97
CA SER A 600 -2.02 -4.14 20.61
C SER A 600 -3.02 -5.28 20.41
N GLY A 601 -3.82 -5.19 19.37
CA GLY A 601 -4.83 -6.22 19.07
C GLY A 601 -5.45 -5.99 17.69
N ASP A 602 -5.69 -7.10 16.97
CA ASP A 602 -6.35 -7.05 15.68
C ASP A 602 -7.83 -6.71 15.84
N CYS A 603 -8.23 -5.59 15.28
CA CYS A 603 -9.62 -5.14 15.17
C CYS A 603 -10.09 -5.24 13.72
N GLN A 604 -11.38 -5.03 13.48
CA GLN A 604 -11.93 -5.20 12.14
C GLN A 604 -13.13 -4.31 11.86
N LEU A 605 -13.26 -3.92 10.60
CA LEU A 605 -14.51 -3.37 10.09
C LEU A 605 -15.50 -4.51 9.84
N THR A 606 -16.72 -4.36 10.34
CA THR A 606 -17.79 -5.35 10.24
C THR A 606 -18.93 -4.92 9.32
N GLY A 607 -18.93 -3.67 8.86
CA GLY A 607 -19.91 -3.14 7.93
C GLY A 607 -19.41 -1.88 7.24
N PHE A 608 -19.74 -1.75 5.96
CA PHE A 608 -19.50 -0.53 5.18
C PHE A 608 -20.60 -0.37 4.14
N PHE A 609 -21.07 0.85 3.98
CA PHE A 609 -22.01 1.21 2.92
C PHE A 609 -21.81 2.67 2.54
N ASN A 610 -21.94 2.99 1.27
CA ASN A 610 -21.89 4.35 0.77
C ASN A 610 -23.03 4.63 -0.21
N SER A 611 -23.57 5.82 -0.14
CA SER A 611 -24.60 6.29 -1.06
C SER A 611 -24.52 7.81 -1.27
N SER A 612 -25.40 8.33 -2.11
CA SER A 612 -25.48 9.76 -2.41
C SER A 612 -25.92 10.62 -1.20
N PHE A 613 -26.58 10.05 -0.21
CA PHE A 613 -27.10 10.81 0.93
C PHE A 613 -26.79 10.23 2.31
N ILE A 614 -26.32 8.99 2.38
CA ILE A 614 -25.93 8.33 3.63
C ILE A 614 -24.72 7.43 3.39
N ASP A 615 -23.75 7.50 4.31
CA ASP A 615 -22.69 6.52 4.40
C ASP A 615 -22.69 5.87 5.77
N TYR A 616 -22.12 4.66 5.86
CA TYR A 616 -22.08 3.88 7.08
C TYR A 616 -20.79 3.09 7.18
N VAL A 617 -20.26 3.03 8.41
CA VAL A 617 -19.18 2.11 8.77
C VAL A 617 -19.41 1.57 10.18
N CYS A 618 -19.02 0.33 10.40
CA CYS A 618 -19.05 -0.34 11.69
C CYS A 618 -17.69 -0.99 11.96
N GLY A 619 -17.13 -0.73 13.14
CA GLY A 619 -15.87 -1.30 13.61
C GLY A 619 -16.07 -2.04 14.93
N ASP A 620 -15.45 -3.23 15.03
CA ASP A 620 -15.34 -4.01 16.25
C ASP A 620 -13.92 -3.86 16.82
N ALA A 621 -13.81 -3.11 17.92
CA ALA A 621 -12.56 -2.84 18.63
C ALA A 621 -12.43 -3.62 19.95
N SER A 622 -13.21 -4.67 20.11
CA SER A 622 -13.24 -5.48 21.33
C SER A 622 -11.86 -6.02 21.72
N ARG A 623 -11.08 -6.44 20.74
CA ARG A 623 -9.75 -7.05 20.96
C ARG A 623 -8.65 -6.06 21.33
N ALA A 624 -8.91 -4.76 21.17
CA ALA A 624 -7.97 -3.72 21.57
C ALA A 624 -7.88 -3.51 23.08
N TYR A 625 -8.75 -4.15 23.87
CA TYR A 625 -8.76 -3.98 25.33
C TYR A 625 -8.53 -5.32 26.03
N PRO A 626 -7.64 -5.37 27.05
CA PRO A 626 -7.32 -6.61 27.77
C PRO A 626 -8.39 -6.93 28.84
N ILE A 627 -9.67 -6.94 28.45
CA ILE A 627 -10.81 -7.20 29.31
C ILE A 627 -11.58 -8.41 28.76
N GLU A 628 -11.60 -9.48 29.53
CA GLU A 628 -12.29 -10.71 29.14
C GLU A 628 -13.81 -10.47 29.02
N GLY A 629 -14.38 -10.92 27.91
CA GLY A 629 -15.81 -10.77 27.62
C GLY A 629 -16.23 -9.34 27.26
N LEU A 630 -15.30 -8.45 26.96
CA LEU A 630 -15.61 -7.13 26.45
C LEU A 630 -16.09 -7.22 24.99
N SER A 631 -17.13 -6.46 24.69
CA SER A 631 -17.54 -6.11 23.34
C SER A 631 -17.56 -4.58 23.23
N PHE A 632 -16.81 -4.04 22.29
CA PHE A 632 -16.86 -2.63 21.91
C PHE A 632 -17.07 -2.51 20.41
N VAL A 633 -18.24 -2.03 20.02
CA VAL A 633 -18.63 -1.80 18.63
C VAL A 633 -18.95 -0.32 18.46
N ARG A 634 -18.26 0.32 17.52
CA ARG A 634 -18.54 1.71 17.07
C ARG A 634 -19.17 1.69 15.70
N GLN A 635 -20.30 2.38 15.57
CA GLN A 635 -21.02 2.56 14.32
C GLN A 635 -21.04 4.04 13.98
N VAL A 636 -20.75 4.38 12.73
CA VAL A 636 -20.82 5.75 12.23
C VAL A 636 -21.81 5.81 11.09
N ILE A 637 -22.80 6.68 11.21
CA ILE A 637 -23.75 6.99 10.16
C ILE A 637 -23.50 8.44 9.73
N PHE A 638 -23.12 8.64 8.49
CA PHE A 638 -22.94 9.96 7.90
C PHE A 638 -24.16 10.32 7.07
N ILE A 639 -24.98 11.22 7.56
CA ILE A 639 -26.11 11.85 6.86
C ILE A 639 -25.56 13.08 6.16
N LYS A 640 -25.36 12.96 4.86
CA LYS A 640 -24.76 14.02 4.04
C LYS A 640 -25.67 15.27 4.02
N PRO A 641 -25.09 16.49 3.96
CA PRO A 641 -23.65 16.75 3.76
C PRO A 641 -22.83 16.93 5.06
N ASN A 642 -23.43 17.05 6.25
CA ASN A 642 -22.67 17.53 7.41
C ASN A 642 -23.12 16.98 8.78
N LEU A 643 -23.89 15.91 8.84
CA LEU A 643 -24.32 15.32 10.11
C LEU A 643 -23.76 13.91 10.26
N PHE A 644 -22.91 13.69 11.26
CA PHE A 644 -22.40 12.38 11.64
C PHE A 644 -23.06 11.92 12.96
N LEU A 645 -23.49 10.68 13.01
CA LEU A 645 -23.97 10.01 14.21
C LEU A 645 -22.96 8.90 14.54
N ILE A 646 -22.29 9.01 15.67
CA ILE A 646 -21.36 8.03 16.20
C ILE A 646 -22.04 7.32 17.36
N PHE A 647 -22.26 6.03 17.21
CA PHE A 647 -22.94 5.19 18.16
C PHE A 647 -22.00 4.11 18.71
N ASP A 648 -21.69 4.18 19.99
CA ASP A 648 -20.87 3.23 20.71
C ASP A 648 -21.71 2.31 21.57
N GLU A 649 -21.55 1.03 21.40
CA GLU A 649 -22.09 -0.01 22.29
C GLU A 649 -20.93 -0.74 22.94
N VAL A 650 -20.88 -0.68 24.29
CA VAL A 650 -19.86 -1.35 25.09
C VAL A 650 -20.53 -2.29 26.09
N LYS A 651 -20.23 -3.58 26.00
CA LYS A 651 -20.72 -4.62 26.90
C LYS A 651 -19.57 -5.32 27.61
N ALA A 652 -19.71 -5.60 28.88
CA ALA A 652 -18.73 -6.35 29.65
C ALA A 652 -19.41 -7.27 30.66
N SER A 653 -18.70 -8.30 31.11
CA SER A 653 -19.19 -9.24 32.16
C SER A 653 -19.34 -8.57 33.53
N LYS A 654 -18.63 -7.46 33.75
CA LYS A 654 -18.65 -6.64 34.98
C LYS A 654 -18.99 -5.19 34.66
N SER A 655 -19.38 -4.43 35.68
CA SER A 655 -19.56 -2.98 35.54
C SER A 655 -18.23 -2.30 35.25
N ILE A 656 -18.19 -1.50 34.20
CA ILE A 656 -17.05 -0.72 33.73
C ILE A 656 -17.46 0.73 33.48
N SER A 657 -16.54 1.67 33.64
CA SER A 657 -16.69 3.07 33.22
C SER A 657 -16.03 3.30 31.86
N ILE A 658 -16.56 4.24 31.08
CA ILE A 658 -15.87 4.67 29.85
C ILE A 658 -15.64 6.17 29.83
N SER A 659 -14.55 6.61 29.20
CA SER A 659 -14.32 7.99 28.81
C SER A 659 -14.27 8.06 27.29
N TRP A 660 -15.24 8.76 26.69
CA TRP A 660 -15.25 9.08 25.27
C TRP A 660 -14.46 10.37 25.05
N ILE A 661 -13.49 10.35 24.15
CA ILE A 661 -12.57 11.46 23.94
C ILE A 661 -12.60 11.87 22.47
N MET A 662 -12.56 13.20 22.20
CA MET A 662 -12.35 13.75 20.86
C MET A 662 -11.45 14.97 20.94
N HIS A 663 -10.39 14.95 20.15
CA HIS A 663 -9.40 16.03 19.99
C HIS A 663 -9.76 16.94 18.82
N SER A 664 -9.30 18.18 18.87
CA SER A 664 -9.39 19.13 17.76
C SER A 664 -8.00 19.69 17.48
N GLU A 665 -7.80 20.28 16.30
CA GLU A 665 -6.50 20.87 15.97
C GLU A 665 -6.08 21.97 16.93
N THR A 666 -4.77 22.16 17.08
CA THR A 666 -4.15 23.19 17.93
C THR A 666 -4.74 24.59 17.65
N GLY A 667 -5.10 25.29 18.68
CA GLY A 667 -5.69 26.63 18.62
C GLY A 667 -7.20 26.66 18.42
N SER A 668 -7.89 25.51 18.45
CA SER A 668 -9.35 25.46 18.55
C SER A 668 -9.81 25.87 19.94
N SER A 669 -10.89 26.67 20.01
CA SER A 669 -11.56 27.00 21.26
C SER A 669 -12.73 26.06 21.52
N ILE A 670 -12.87 25.62 22.75
CA ILE A 670 -13.88 24.63 23.16
C ILE A 670 -14.77 25.26 24.25
N ASP A 671 -16.09 25.22 24.04
CA ASP A 671 -17.10 25.56 25.02
C ASP A 671 -18.05 24.38 25.24
N ILE A 672 -18.30 24.01 26.49
CA ILE A 672 -19.15 22.88 26.88
C ILE A 672 -20.30 23.36 27.75
N SER A 673 -21.52 23.02 27.34
CA SER A 673 -22.75 23.29 28.08
C SER A 673 -23.60 22.00 28.18
N GLY A 674 -23.45 21.27 29.27
CA GLY A 674 -24.14 20.01 29.51
C GLY A 674 -23.77 18.95 28.48
N SER A 675 -24.75 18.53 27.66
CA SER A 675 -24.57 17.54 26.57
C SER A 675 -24.16 18.17 25.24
N LYS A 676 -24.05 19.50 25.14
CA LYS A 676 -23.64 20.22 23.92
C LYS A 676 -22.24 20.77 24.11
N CYS A 677 -21.40 20.53 23.11
CA CYS A 677 -20.08 21.14 22.98
C CYS A 677 -19.99 21.91 21.66
N THR A 678 -19.35 23.08 21.71
CA THR A 678 -19.06 23.89 20.53
C THR A 678 -17.57 24.08 20.40
N ILE A 679 -17.00 23.66 19.28
CA ILE A 679 -15.60 23.82 18.96
C ILE A 679 -15.49 24.83 17.83
N LYS A 680 -14.69 25.87 18.01
CA LYS A 680 -14.51 26.92 17.01
C LYS A 680 -13.05 27.02 16.58
N ARG A 681 -12.86 27.15 15.27
CA ARG A 681 -11.55 27.41 14.68
C ARG A 681 -11.73 28.28 13.44
N ASN A 682 -11.05 29.44 13.40
CA ASN A 682 -11.28 30.45 12.39
C ASN A 682 -12.79 30.85 12.37
N GLU A 683 -13.40 30.90 11.20
CA GLU A 683 -14.84 31.21 11.04
C GLU A 683 -15.74 29.96 10.99
N ARG A 684 -15.21 28.79 11.38
CA ARG A 684 -15.91 27.52 11.32
C ARG A 684 -16.21 26.98 12.70
N THR A 685 -17.27 26.23 12.79
CA THR A 685 -17.78 25.69 14.05
C THR A 685 -18.10 24.21 13.90
N MET A 686 -17.75 23.42 14.89
CA MET A 686 -18.24 22.05 15.07
C MET A 686 -19.17 22.04 16.27
N ILE A 687 -20.39 21.56 16.08
CA ILE A 687 -21.33 21.29 17.14
C ILE A 687 -21.30 19.80 17.45
N VAL A 688 -21.06 19.48 18.70
CA VAL A 688 -21.10 18.11 19.21
C VAL A 688 -22.24 18.02 20.22
N ASN A 689 -23.21 17.13 19.98
CA ASN A 689 -24.23 16.81 20.98
C ASN A 689 -24.07 15.36 21.37
N VAL A 690 -24.19 15.06 22.66
CA VAL A 690 -24.05 13.71 23.18
C VAL A 690 -25.28 13.28 23.97
N ALA A 691 -25.55 11.96 23.94
CA ALA A 691 -26.61 11.35 24.68
C ALA A 691 -26.22 9.94 25.14
N SER A 692 -26.69 9.55 26.30
CA SER A 692 -26.51 8.21 26.86
C SER A 692 -27.67 7.91 27.80
N PRO A 693 -28.13 6.65 27.97
CA PRO A 693 -29.03 6.27 29.02
C PRO A 693 -28.37 6.31 30.41
N GLN A 694 -27.03 6.23 30.47
CA GLN A 694 -26.24 6.40 31.68
C GLN A 694 -25.97 7.90 31.94
N ARG A 695 -25.78 8.25 33.20
CA ARG A 695 -25.29 9.59 33.55
C ARG A 695 -23.87 9.77 33.09
N PHE A 696 -23.54 10.98 32.76
CA PHE A 696 -22.17 11.34 32.35
C PHE A 696 -21.77 12.73 32.83
N SER A 697 -20.49 12.96 32.94
CA SER A 697 -19.89 14.27 33.17
C SER A 697 -19.04 14.66 31.99
N SER A 698 -18.84 15.95 31.79
CA SER A 698 -18.01 16.48 30.70
C SER A 698 -16.82 17.25 31.24
N SER A 699 -15.71 17.21 30.54
CA SER A 699 -14.51 17.97 30.81
C SER A 699 -13.79 18.35 29.51
N ARG A 700 -12.87 19.29 29.58
CA ARG A 700 -11.96 19.67 28.49
C ARG A 700 -10.54 19.72 28.98
N GLY A 701 -9.60 19.50 28.08
CA GLY A 701 -8.17 19.53 28.37
C GLY A 701 -7.37 19.64 27.09
N SER A 702 -6.09 19.31 27.16
CA SER A 702 -5.19 19.25 26.03
C SER A 702 -4.22 18.07 26.19
N THR A 703 -3.97 17.34 25.10
CA THR A 703 -2.94 16.31 25.00
C THR A 703 -2.14 16.58 23.75
N GLU A 704 -0.81 16.60 23.81
CA GLU A 704 0.06 16.89 22.65
C GLU A 704 -0.29 18.19 21.92
N ASP A 705 -0.66 19.24 22.67
CA ASP A 705 -1.15 20.53 22.16
C ASP A 705 -2.49 20.46 21.39
N LEU A 706 -3.12 19.30 21.34
CA LEU A 706 -4.46 19.13 20.79
C LEU A 706 -5.49 19.32 21.91
N PRO A 707 -6.34 20.34 21.84
CA PRO A 707 -7.43 20.51 22.78
C PRO A 707 -8.46 19.41 22.59
N TYR A 708 -9.01 18.87 23.69
CA TYR A 708 -9.99 17.81 23.63
C TYR A 708 -11.24 18.08 24.46
N ILE A 709 -12.31 17.38 24.11
CA ILE A 709 -13.49 17.15 24.93
C ILE A 709 -13.49 15.72 25.44
N ARG A 710 -13.92 15.53 26.70
CA ARG A 710 -14.04 14.20 27.30
C ARG A 710 -15.38 14.08 28.00
N PHE A 711 -16.08 12.97 27.73
CA PHE A 711 -17.30 12.60 28.42
C PHE A 711 -17.05 11.31 29.22
N ASN A 712 -17.20 11.40 30.54
CA ASN A 712 -17.01 10.28 31.45
C ASN A 712 -18.38 9.70 31.81
N ILE A 713 -18.64 8.46 31.42
CA ILE A 713 -19.90 7.75 31.59
C ILE A 713 -19.81 6.90 32.83
N GLU A 714 -20.87 6.97 33.68
CA GLU A 714 -21.00 6.20 34.93
C GLU A 714 -20.91 4.67 34.66
N PRO A 715 -20.36 3.91 35.60
CA PRO A 715 -20.15 2.49 35.45
C PRO A 715 -21.45 1.69 35.17
N SER A 716 -21.36 0.82 34.15
CA SER A 716 -22.42 -0.13 33.77
C SER A 716 -21.79 -1.34 33.06
N ASN A 717 -22.50 -2.46 33.01
CA ASN A 717 -22.10 -3.62 32.20
C ASN A 717 -22.60 -3.54 30.74
N ASN A 718 -23.45 -2.59 30.45
CA ASN A 718 -23.94 -2.30 29.10
C ASN A 718 -24.08 -0.78 28.94
N ILE A 719 -23.14 -0.19 28.25
CA ILE A 719 -23.07 1.25 28.02
C ILE A 719 -23.41 1.55 26.55
N ILE A 720 -24.26 2.53 26.35
CA ILE A 720 -24.57 3.10 25.04
C ILE A 720 -24.20 4.58 25.10
N PHE A 721 -23.46 5.01 24.11
CA PHE A 721 -23.09 6.41 23.95
C PHE A 721 -23.32 6.86 22.51
N LEU A 722 -24.05 7.93 22.34
CA LEU A 722 -24.32 8.57 21.07
C LEU A 722 -23.66 9.95 21.03
N ALA A 723 -22.85 10.22 20.03
CA ALA A 723 -22.35 11.55 19.71
C ALA A 723 -22.81 11.94 18.32
N SER A 724 -23.29 13.16 18.15
CA SER A 724 -23.47 13.75 16.84
C SER A 724 -22.41 14.81 16.58
N LEU A 725 -21.83 14.80 15.38
CA LEU A 725 -20.88 15.81 14.93
C LEU A 725 -21.50 16.57 13.76
N ASN A 726 -21.58 17.89 13.90
CA ASN A 726 -22.14 18.75 12.88
C ASN A 726 -21.18 19.93 12.59
N PRO A 727 -20.26 19.78 11.60
CA PRO A 727 -19.45 20.90 11.14
C PRO A 727 -20.30 21.91 10.35
N THR A 728 -20.09 23.18 10.62
CA THR A 728 -20.88 24.26 10.01
C THR A 728 -20.05 25.54 9.87
N SER A 729 -20.36 26.34 8.87
CA SER A 729 -19.83 27.70 8.66
C SER A 729 -20.89 28.75 8.86
N LYS A 730 -22.19 28.36 8.92
CA LYS A 730 -23.34 29.24 9.07
C LYS A 730 -24.33 28.64 10.05
N LYS A 731 -25.08 29.50 10.73
CA LYS A 731 -26.06 29.09 11.73
C LYS A 731 -27.22 28.28 11.12
N GLU A 732 -27.60 28.56 9.89
CA GLU A 732 -28.65 27.82 9.18
C GLU A 732 -28.28 26.35 8.85
N GLU A 733 -26.99 26.01 8.98
CA GLU A 733 -26.47 24.66 8.77
C GLU A 733 -26.49 23.81 10.04
N GLU A 734 -26.87 24.39 11.19
CA GLU A 734 -26.94 23.66 12.47
C GLU A 734 -27.98 22.55 12.41
N SER A 735 -27.59 21.36 12.80
CA SER A 735 -28.45 20.20 12.94
C SER A 735 -28.91 20.04 14.38
N SER A 736 -30.11 19.50 14.58
CA SER A 736 -30.61 19.12 15.92
C SER A 736 -30.80 17.61 15.99
N ILE A 737 -30.59 17.05 17.18
CA ILE A 737 -30.89 15.65 17.45
C ILE A 737 -31.68 15.50 18.74
N SER A 738 -32.57 14.53 18.79
CA SER A 738 -33.12 13.98 20.03
C SER A 738 -33.04 12.46 19.97
N SER A 739 -32.80 11.83 21.09
CA SER A 739 -32.66 10.37 21.14
C SER A 739 -33.46 9.76 22.29
N LEU A 740 -34.05 8.60 22.04
CA LEU A 740 -34.75 7.79 22.99
C LEU A 740 -34.14 6.40 23.01
N PHE A 741 -33.77 5.94 24.20
CA PHE A 741 -33.09 4.67 24.40
C PHE A 741 -34.09 3.66 24.98
N TYR A 742 -34.36 2.61 24.24
CA TYR A 742 -35.21 1.48 24.66
C TYR A 742 -34.37 0.22 24.88
N GLY A 743 -34.94 -0.79 25.49
CA GLY A 743 -34.23 -2.06 25.69
C GLY A 743 -33.75 -2.70 24.40
N ASP A 744 -34.57 -2.66 23.36
CA ASP A 744 -34.37 -3.37 22.10
C ASP A 744 -33.87 -2.49 20.96
N TYR A 745 -33.95 -1.17 21.08
CA TYR A 745 -33.54 -0.23 20.04
C TYR A 745 -33.22 1.17 20.58
N THR A 746 -32.54 1.96 19.77
CA THR A 746 -32.35 3.41 19.97
C THR A 746 -33.03 4.16 18.84
N GLN A 747 -33.90 5.11 19.17
CA GLN A 747 -34.49 6.02 18.20
C GLN A 747 -33.74 7.35 18.23
N ILE A 748 -33.42 7.87 17.04
CA ILE A 748 -32.73 9.14 16.86
C ILE A 748 -33.55 9.98 15.87
N ASP A 749 -34.25 10.99 16.37
CA ASP A 749 -34.90 12.01 15.53
C ASP A 749 -33.92 13.15 15.29
N PHE A 750 -33.80 13.59 14.05
CA PHE A 750 -32.85 14.64 13.69
C PHE A 750 -33.40 15.63 12.66
N THR A 751 -32.82 16.84 12.67
CA THR A 751 -32.91 17.77 11.56
C THR A 751 -31.52 18.00 10.96
N SER A 752 -31.46 18.13 9.66
CA SER A 752 -30.22 18.38 8.92
C SER A 752 -30.47 19.36 7.77
N LEU A 753 -29.43 19.74 7.03
CA LEU A 753 -29.56 20.53 5.80
C LEU A 753 -30.52 19.91 4.78
N GLU A 754 -30.56 18.59 4.71
CA GLU A 754 -31.39 17.82 3.79
C GLU A 754 -32.87 17.73 4.21
N GLY A 755 -33.18 17.94 5.49
CA GLY A 755 -34.54 17.85 6.03
C GLY A 755 -34.58 17.24 7.42
N SER A 756 -35.75 16.79 7.86
CA SER A 756 -35.95 16.08 9.11
C SER A 756 -35.96 14.57 8.87
N GLY A 757 -35.49 13.81 9.84
CA GLY A 757 -35.40 12.36 9.70
C GLY A 757 -35.44 11.59 10.99
N LEU A 758 -35.51 10.29 10.84
CA LEU A 758 -35.48 9.29 11.87
C LEU A 758 -34.42 8.25 11.52
N ALA A 759 -33.53 7.92 12.45
CA ALA A 759 -32.69 6.74 12.39
C ALA A 759 -33.00 5.82 13.57
N VAL A 760 -33.07 4.54 13.31
CA VAL A 760 -33.36 3.50 14.33
C VAL A 760 -32.20 2.51 14.32
N ILE A 761 -31.61 2.31 15.49
CA ILE A 761 -30.57 1.31 15.70
C ILE A 761 -31.18 0.18 16.53
N SER A 762 -31.35 -0.99 15.92
CA SER A 762 -32.00 -2.16 16.52
C SER A 762 -30.95 -3.10 17.11
N LYS A 763 -31.19 -3.60 18.30
CA LYS A 763 -30.40 -4.66 18.93
C LYS A 763 -30.89 -6.07 18.56
N LYS A 764 -32.11 -6.18 18.01
CA LYS A 764 -32.75 -7.44 17.60
C LYS A 764 -32.77 -7.58 16.09
N ILE A 765 -31.65 -7.95 15.53
CA ILE A 765 -31.51 -8.15 14.09
C ILE A 765 -32.36 -9.34 13.65
N GLY A 766 -33.11 -9.18 12.55
CA GLY A 766 -33.99 -10.23 11.99
C GLY A 766 -35.43 -10.22 12.55
N TYR A 767 -35.72 -9.35 13.51
CA TYR A 767 -37.08 -9.16 14.02
C TYR A 767 -37.66 -7.84 13.50
N MET A 768 -38.88 -7.87 13.03
CA MET A 768 -39.56 -6.66 12.56
C MET A 768 -39.82 -5.69 13.72
N LEU A 769 -39.25 -4.51 13.58
CA LEU A 769 -39.46 -3.38 14.46
C LEU A 769 -40.24 -2.29 13.71
N THR A 770 -41.32 -1.77 14.32
CA THR A 770 -42.18 -0.74 13.72
C THR A 770 -42.12 0.55 14.54
N LEU A 771 -41.78 1.66 13.88
CA LEU A 771 -41.70 3.00 14.47
C LEU A 771 -42.17 4.05 13.49
N GLN A 772 -43.03 4.98 13.91
CA GLN A 772 -43.46 6.11 13.06
C GLN A 772 -43.88 5.72 11.64
N ASN A 773 -44.62 4.61 11.48
CA ASN A 773 -45.09 4.09 10.18
C ASN A 773 -43.98 3.49 9.27
N ILE A 774 -42.78 3.26 9.77
CA ILE A 774 -41.79 2.45 9.07
C ILE A 774 -41.52 1.17 9.86
N SER A 775 -41.21 0.09 9.13
CA SER A 775 -40.92 -1.20 9.76
C SER A 775 -39.73 -1.87 9.07
N SER A 776 -38.84 -2.46 9.86
CA SER A 776 -37.68 -3.17 9.30
C SER A 776 -37.17 -4.25 10.26
N ASP A 777 -36.50 -5.26 9.70
CA ASP A 777 -35.76 -6.30 10.41
C ASP A 777 -34.24 -6.01 10.48
N ALA A 778 -33.83 -4.82 10.04
CA ALA A 778 -32.43 -4.43 9.91
C ALA A 778 -31.77 -4.07 11.25
N SER A 779 -30.45 -4.07 11.26
CA SER A 779 -29.67 -3.51 12.37
C SER A 779 -29.83 -1.99 12.47
N ILE A 780 -29.89 -1.31 11.34
CA ILE A 780 -30.18 0.13 11.26
C ILE A 780 -31.12 0.40 10.09
N PHE A 781 -32.08 1.26 10.31
CA PHE A 781 -32.98 1.71 9.26
C PHE A 781 -33.52 3.11 9.57
N GLY A 782 -34.05 3.79 8.57
CA GLY A 782 -34.62 5.12 8.77
C GLY A 782 -35.14 5.76 7.53
N LEU A 783 -35.53 7.03 7.71
CA LEU A 783 -36.02 7.88 6.65
C LEU A 783 -35.55 9.32 6.83
N ILE A 784 -35.49 10.08 5.73
CA ILE A 784 -35.26 11.52 5.68
C ILE A 784 -36.36 12.13 4.80
N ARG A 785 -37.09 13.11 5.36
CA ARG A 785 -38.07 13.90 4.60
C ARG A 785 -37.39 15.17 4.12
N GLY A 786 -37.10 15.22 2.84
CA GLY A 786 -36.45 16.35 2.19
C GLY A 786 -37.36 17.57 2.01
N LYS A 787 -36.75 18.74 1.78
CA LYS A 787 -37.44 20.03 1.62
C LYS A 787 -38.37 20.09 0.39
N LYS A 788 -38.28 19.20 -0.57
CA LYS A 788 -39.02 19.17 -1.84
C LYS A 788 -40.02 17.99 -1.94
N ASN A 789 -40.62 17.58 -0.83
CA ASN A 789 -41.47 16.38 -0.75
C ASN A 789 -40.77 15.08 -1.21
N GLU A 790 -39.46 15.07 -1.17
CA GLU A 790 -38.60 13.91 -1.44
C GLU A 790 -38.52 13.07 -0.18
N ILE A 791 -38.67 11.75 -0.30
CA ILE A 791 -38.47 10.83 0.80
C ILE A 791 -37.29 9.93 0.46
N LYS A 792 -36.34 9.87 1.39
CA LYS A 792 -35.17 9.00 1.33
C LYS A 792 -35.28 7.98 2.45
N TYR A 793 -35.14 6.72 2.10
CA TYR A 793 -35.13 5.61 3.03
C TYR A 793 -33.79 4.90 3.02
N PHE A 794 -33.40 4.33 4.15
CA PHE A 794 -32.17 3.51 4.22
C PHE A 794 -32.38 2.28 5.10
N ILE A 795 -31.69 1.22 4.73
CA ILE A 795 -31.63 -0.06 5.41
C ILE A 795 -30.19 -0.56 5.43
N LEU A 796 -29.67 -0.86 6.61
CA LEU A 796 -28.32 -1.33 6.78
C LEU A 796 -28.33 -2.69 7.49
N ASN A 797 -27.84 -3.70 6.82
CA ASN A 797 -27.82 -5.07 7.25
C ASN A 797 -29.24 -5.59 7.61
N GLY A 798 -30.13 -5.55 6.63
CA GLY A 798 -31.51 -6.00 6.75
C GLY A 798 -32.02 -6.74 5.51
N SER A 799 -33.20 -7.33 5.62
CA SER A 799 -33.84 -7.99 4.49
C SER A 799 -35.13 -7.30 4.04
N LEU A 800 -35.75 -6.49 4.90
CA LEU A 800 -37.01 -5.83 4.56
C LEU A 800 -37.11 -4.44 5.21
N LEU A 801 -37.49 -3.44 4.43
CA LEU A 801 -37.93 -2.14 4.89
C LEU A 801 -39.30 -1.82 4.28
N LEU A 802 -40.28 -1.61 5.16
CA LEU A 802 -41.61 -1.13 4.82
C LEU A 802 -41.68 0.37 5.14
N GLY A 803 -42.28 1.13 4.21
CA GLY A 803 -42.52 2.55 4.38
C GLY A 803 -43.95 2.84 4.89
N GLU A 804 -44.31 4.13 4.81
CA GLU A 804 -45.64 4.59 5.19
C GLU A 804 -46.73 3.82 4.47
N GLY A 805 -47.73 3.38 5.21
CA GLY A 805 -48.83 2.58 4.67
C GLY A 805 -48.46 1.11 4.42
N THR A 806 -47.39 0.60 5.04
CA THR A 806 -46.92 -0.80 4.94
C THR A 806 -46.44 -1.24 3.54
N SER A 807 -46.18 -0.27 2.65
CA SER A 807 -45.62 -0.55 1.31
C SER A 807 -44.17 -1.00 1.41
N THR A 808 -43.80 -2.03 0.67
CA THR A 808 -42.38 -2.44 0.54
C THR A 808 -41.59 -1.29 -0.08
N VAL A 809 -40.61 -0.72 0.64
CA VAL A 809 -39.63 0.24 0.12
C VAL A 809 -38.51 -0.53 -0.57
N ILE A 810 -37.95 -1.49 0.12
CA ILE A 810 -36.94 -2.39 -0.39
C ILE A 810 -37.01 -3.74 0.32
N ARG A 811 -36.85 -4.81 -0.44
CA ARG A 811 -36.75 -6.19 0.07
C ARG A 811 -35.60 -6.89 -0.59
N PHE A 812 -34.78 -7.54 0.17
CA PHE A 812 -33.70 -8.41 -0.25
C PHE A 812 -34.11 -9.88 0.00
N SER A 813 -33.80 -10.80 -0.91
CA SER A 813 -33.96 -12.24 -0.66
C SER A 813 -33.00 -12.75 0.42
N LYS A 814 -31.85 -12.07 0.54
CA LYS A 814 -30.85 -12.24 1.61
C LYS A 814 -30.47 -10.85 2.14
N ARG A 815 -29.88 -10.77 3.34
CA ARG A 815 -29.58 -9.48 3.96
C ARG A 815 -28.65 -8.63 3.12
N GLY A 816 -28.89 -7.31 3.09
CA GLY A 816 -28.12 -6.33 2.30
C GLY A 816 -28.14 -4.94 2.90
N PHE A 817 -27.56 -4.01 2.16
CA PHE A 817 -27.55 -2.58 2.45
C PHE A 817 -28.23 -1.85 1.31
N GLY A 818 -29.06 -0.86 1.62
CA GLY A 818 -29.78 -0.12 0.59
C GLY A 818 -30.17 1.30 1.03
N ALA A 819 -30.09 2.22 0.09
CA ALA A 819 -30.54 3.60 0.20
C ALA A 819 -31.48 3.90 -0.98
N VAL A 820 -32.72 4.26 -0.69
CA VAL A 820 -33.77 4.46 -1.68
C VAL A 820 -34.24 5.90 -1.61
N LYS A 821 -34.19 6.59 -2.76
CA LYS A 821 -34.69 7.94 -2.93
C LYS A 821 -35.90 7.89 -3.85
N ILE A 822 -37.04 8.39 -3.34
CA ILE A 822 -38.31 8.41 -4.06
C ILE A 822 -38.63 9.85 -4.45
N SER A 823 -38.85 10.09 -5.73
CA SER A 823 -39.30 11.36 -6.29
C SER A 823 -40.53 11.14 -7.17
N VAL A 824 -41.11 12.21 -7.69
CA VAL A 824 -42.32 12.14 -8.54
C VAL A 824 -42.05 11.42 -9.87
N SER A 825 -40.86 11.55 -10.43
CA SER A 825 -40.49 11.05 -11.77
C SER A 825 -39.63 9.81 -11.77
N GLU A 826 -38.99 9.51 -10.64
CA GLU A 826 -38.05 8.36 -10.58
C GLU A 826 -37.88 7.84 -9.14
N VAL A 827 -37.51 6.57 -9.06
CA VAL A 827 -36.96 5.98 -7.83
C VAL A 827 -35.51 5.61 -8.11
N SER A 828 -34.58 6.11 -7.27
CA SER A 828 -33.18 5.76 -7.31
C SER A 828 -32.84 4.91 -6.09
N CYS A 829 -32.08 3.82 -6.31
CA CYS A 829 -31.71 2.90 -5.25
C CYS A 829 -30.22 2.56 -5.36
N GLU A 830 -29.48 2.81 -4.29
CA GLU A 830 -28.07 2.43 -4.12
C GLU A 830 -28.00 1.22 -3.19
N ILE A 831 -27.33 0.16 -3.63
CA ILE A 831 -27.37 -1.16 -2.98
C ILE A 831 -25.96 -1.71 -2.86
N HIS A 832 -25.66 -2.35 -1.73
CA HIS A 832 -24.47 -3.15 -1.57
C HIS A 832 -24.83 -4.56 -1.11
N LEU A 833 -24.31 -5.57 -1.82
CA LEU A 833 -24.60 -6.99 -1.62
C LEU A 833 -23.31 -7.78 -1.44
N ASN A 834 -23.31 -8.69 -0.48
CA ASN A 834 -22.22 -9.65 -0.29
C ASN A 834 -22.37 -10.93 -1.12
N GLU A 835 -23.56 -11.19 -1.62
CA GLU A 835 -23.89 -12.36 -2.41
C GLU A 835 -25.01 -12.03 -3.41
N THR A 836 -25.20 -12.91 -4.42
CA THR A 836 -26.29 -12.74 -5.39
C THR A 836 -27.65 -12.69 -4.71
N ASN A 837 -28.48 -11.72 -5.06
CA ASN A 837 -29.69 -11.35 -4.35
C ASN A 837 -30.79 -10.92 -5.31
N ASP A 838 -32.03 -11.33 -5.03
CA ASP A 838 -33.20 -10.74 -5.66
C ASP A 838 -33.63 -9.54 -4.80
N VAL A 839 -33.68 -8.37 -5.43
CA VAL A 839 -33.99 -7.12 -4.75
C VAL A 839 -35.29 -6.55 -5.32
N SER A 840 -36.31 -6.39 -4.46
CA SER A 840 -37.57 -5.74 -4.82
C SER A 840 -37.55 -4.31 -4.28
N ILE A 841 -37.74 -3.35 -5.17
CA ILE A 841 -37.67 -1.90 -4.90
C ILE A 841 -39.06 -1.30 -5.17
N TYR A 842 -39.48 -0.38 -4.32
CA TYR A 842 -40.76 0.33 -4.50
C TYR A 842 -40.83 1.04 -5.85
N SER A 843 -41.98 0.88 -6.52
CA SER A 843 -42.33 1.59 -7.74
C SER A 843 -43.84 1.83 -7.76
N PRO A 844 -44.31 3.05 -7.59
CA PRO A 844 -45.76 3.35 -7.42
C PRO A 844 -46.60 3.00 -8.64
N ARG A 845 -45.98 2.84 -9.79
CA ARG A 845 -46.56 2.42 -11.05
C ARG A 845 -45.57 1.58 -11.89
N LYS A 846 -46.06 0.92 -12.92
CA LYS A 846 -45.19 0.19 -13.82
C LYS A 846 -44.13 1.11 -14.44
N PRO A 847 -42.84 0.77 -14.33
CA PRO A 847 -41.75 1.62 -14.85
C PRO A 847 -41.81 1.76 -16.37
N LEU A 848 -41.37 2.89 -16.87
CA LEU A 848 -41.02 3.09 -18.27
C LEU A 848 -39.73 2.32 -18.62
N SER A 849 -38.79 2.31 -17.70
CA SER A 849 -37.53 1.57 -17.85
C SER A 849 -36.80 1.45 -16.51
N VAL A 850 -35.89 0.47 -16.41
CA VAL A 850 -35.02 0.24 -15.23
C VAL A 850 -33.58 0.12 -15.70
N TYR A 851 -32.68 0.93 -15.17
CA TYR A 851 -31.27 1.00 -15.56
C TYR A 851 -30.35 0.75 -14.38
N GLU A 852 -29.21 0.17 -14.67
CA GLU A 852 -28.05 0.24 -13.79
C GLU A 852 -27.11 1.37 -14.23
N VAL A 853 -26.34 1.96 -13.31
CA VAL A 853 -25.33 2.98 -13.64
C VAL A 853 -24.39 2.46 -14.72
N GLY A 854 -24.22 3.29 -15.77
CA GLY A 854 -23.53 2.88 -17.01
C GLY A 854 -24.50 2.83 -18.21
N GLY A 855 -25.82 3.00 -17.97
CA GLY A 855 -26.83 3.15 -19.01
C GLY A 855 -27.39 1.83 -19.58
N ALA A 856 -26.99 0.69 -19.01
CA ALA A 856 -27.55 -0.60 -19.40
C ALA A 856 -28.94 -0.78 -18.80
N GLU A 857 -29.93 -1.04 -19.63
CA GLU A 857 -31.24 -1.48 -19.19
C GLU A 857 -31.17 -2.91 -18.65
N ILE A 858 -31.72 -3.12 -17.45
CA ILE A 858 -31.66 -4.44 -16.79
C ILE A 858 -33.03 -5.12 -16.79
N PRO A 859 -33.06 -6.46 -16.88
CA PRO A 859 -34.30 -7.24 -16.79
C PRO A 859 -34.93 -7.06 -15.42
N TYR A 860 -36.24 -6.85 -15.41
CA TYR A 860 -37.00 -6.70 -14.18
C TYR A 860 -38.37 -7.40 -14.26
N LYS A 861 -38.93 -7.66 -13.07
CA LYS A 861 -40.35 -8.09 -12.93
C LYS A 861 -41.07 -6.99 -12.13
N TYR A 862 -42.23 -6.57 -12.64
CA TYR A 862 -43.10 -5.62 -11.91
C TYR A 862 -44.30 -6.34 -11.32
N ASP A 863 -44.48 -6.12 -10.00
CA ASP A 863 -45.63 -6.58 -9.25
C ASP A 863 -46.57 -5.38 -8.98
N ASP A 864 -47.70 -5.32 -9.67
CA ASP A 864 -48.67 -4.24 -9.55
C ASP A 864 -49.40 -4.23 -8.20
N ALA A 865 -49.61 -5.40 -7.60
CA ALA A 865 -50.25 -5.52 -6.27
C ALA A 865 -49.35 -5.04 -5.15
N GLN A 866 -48.05 -5.37 -5.20
CA GLN A 866 -47.05 -4.96 -4.24
C GLN A 866 -46.40 -3.59 -4.58
N LYS A 867 -46.65 -3.06 -5.79
CA LYS A 867 -45.97 -1.86 -6.29
C LYS A 867 -44.47 -1.98 -6.21
N THR A 868 -43.90 -3.07 -6.68
CA THR A 868 -42.46 -3.32 -6.65
C THR A 868 -41.89 -3.75 -7.97
N VAL A 869 -40.65 -3.35 -8.22
CA VAL A 869 -39.76 -3.85 -9.26
C VAL A 869 -38.76 -4.78 -8.65
N THR A 870 -38.68 -6.01 -9.17
CA THR A 870 -37.69 -7.01 -8.70
C THR A 870 -36.62 -7.20 -9.75
N VAL A 871 -35.35 -7.10 -9.33
CA VAL A 871 -34.13 -7.32 -10.12
C VAL A 871 -33.23 -8.33 -9.41
N THR A 872 -32.49 -9.15 -10.18
CA THR A 872 -31.47 -10.06 -9.64
C THR A 872 -30.10 -9.43 -9.80
N LEU A 873 -29.37 -9.18 -8.69
CA LEU A 873 -28.09 -8.51 -8.65
C LEU A 873 -26.99 -9.44 -8.12
N LYS A 874 -25.80 -9.32 -8.68
CA LYS A 874 -24.58 -10.04 -8.22
C LYS A 874 -24.01 -9.39 -6.96
N PRO A 875 -23.02 -10.01 -6.28
CA PRO A 875 -22.27 -9.32 -5.21
C PRO A 875 -21.64 -8.02 -5.71
N GLY A 876 -21.65 -6.98 -4.88
CA GLY A 876 -21.05 -5.70 -5.21
C GLY A 876 -21.95 -4.51 -4.92
N TYR A 877 -21.53 -3.35 -5.41
CA TYR A 877 -22.26 -2.10 -5.32
C TYR A 877 -23.03 -1.82 -6.62
N HIS A 878 -24.31 -1.50 -6.48
CA HIS A 878 -25.23 -1.24 -7.58
C HIS A 878 -25.98 0.07 -7.40
N VAL A 879 -26.19 0.79 -8.47
CA VAL A 879 -27.07 1.97 -8.50
C VAL A 879 -28.15 1.73 -9.55
N ILE A 880 -29.39 1.57 -9.10
CA ILE A 880 -30.55 1.25 -9.91
C ILE A 880 -31.41 2.50 -10.02
N THR A 881 -31.77 2.86 -11.23
CA THR A 881 -32.70 3.95 -11.50
C THR A 881 -33.96 3.40 -12.17
N ILE A 882 -35.11 3.66 -11.57
CA ILE A 882 -36.44 3.29 -12.06
C ILE A 882 -37.13 4.55 -12.57
N LYS A 883 -37.31 4.68 -13.88
CA LYS A 883 -38.05 5.80 -14.48
C LYS A 883 -39.54 5.51 -14.42
N LEU A 884 -40.28 6.45 -13.85
CA LEU A 884 -41.70 6.33 -13.62
C LEU A 884 -42.55 6.97 -14.76
#